data_c370bd97f52af92eb8e2bb06292961a8
#
_entry.id   c370bd97f52af92eb8e2bb06292961a8
#
_cell.length_a   1.000
_cell.length_b   1.000
_cell.length_c   1.000
_cell.angle_alpha   90.00
_cell.angle_beta   90.00
_cell.angle_gamma   90.00
#
_symmetry.space_group_name_H-M   'P 1'
#
loop_
_entity.id
_entity.type
_entity.pdbx_description
1 polymer ?
#
loop_
_entity_poly.entity_id
_entity_poly.type
_entity_poly.pdbx_seq_one_letter_code
_entity_poly.pdbx_strand_id
1 'polypeptide(L)'
;MGTFPEAAASVRAEGNRAPVCRADEKGRQKNFFRRISRMKWIWLKNGKETGYAEFRSEFFVETEDAELKISADRQYAAWVNGRLVCCGQYTDVPAHKAVDSVSIAAFVRRGKNTMRIAAYHADADFSVARTMEAGVAFEVYAGGQLVVSSGEGTLCRAAEGYTVGDIITLQLGYGWGYDFCREGDAWQPCEIAENAFREEPRPVPPCTVGEPVPAVVCAQGIFRRGDGETVAEQAQRAWLSARSFAEMTGKDRLLFAALPEPVRFVGEGGDGVYVLADLLRETAGHLSLSVSVPRAVRAAIVWGEHLTDLRVRSFVGGRNFAIPLRLRAGENVLDDYLHRLGGRYLCLFVEGGEVTVTRLSLRGSLYPFKPVPKHFDDRLLGAIYAAGVRTLQLCAHEHYEDCPWREQGLYGMDSRNQMLYGYGAFREYALPRASLRLMAYSVQEDGLVALCAPARSAVCIPSFSVWWMFALCENAEAAYDAAFVREMLPYAERMLEPFRMRTDRNGVNAFTEPRFWNFHEWSDGLSGGQAFRTETLAPYADGLLTALLQSAVARLALLERREGRLAQAEGMETYAAELAAALERYYEEESGLYATFLRGGKRAGHHVLMQAAAILTGTVPAERLAGLGSELKQAKRCVPCTPAALQAKYEAIMKADGDKAFCLDEICRVFGGMLFSGATSYWETEQGEADFGDAGSLCHGWAAVACWFLDRYGE
;
A
#
# COMPACT_ATOMS: atom_id res chain seq x y z
N MET A 1 -11.21 20.08 -14.94
CA MET A 1 -12.29 20.43 -14.02
C MET A 1 -13.40 19.41 -14.20
N GLY A 2 -13.47 18.40 -13.37
CA GLY A 2 -14.51 17.41 -13.32
C GLY A 2 -14.68 16.98 -11.89
N THR A 3 -15.68 17.56 -11.24
CA THR A 3 -16.13 17.17 -9.91
C THR A 3 -16.58 15.73 -9.93
N PHE A 4 -16.10 14.92 -8.98
CA PHE A 4 -16.59 13.57 -8.75
C PHE A 4 -18.08 13.66 -8.37
N PRO A 5 -18.99 12.92 -9.02
CA PRO A 5 -20.36 12.87 -8.55
C PRO A 5 -20.44 12.05 -7.25
N GLU A 6 -21.11 12.63 -6.28
CA GLU A 6 -21.61 11.94 -5.10
C GLU A 6 -22.53 10.80 -5.54
N ALA A 7 -22.11 9.58 -5.29
CA ALA A 7 -22.96 8.40 -5.34
C ALA A 7 -22.81 7.61 -4.06
N ALA A 8 -23.33 8.18 -2.98
CA ALA A 8 -23.71 7.40 -1.81
C ALA A 8 -25.06 6.76 -2.10
N ALA A 9 -25.08 5.62 -2.75
CA ALA A 9 -26.28 4.81 -2.89
C ALA A 9 -26.11 3.55 -2.04
N SER A 10 -26.89 3.47 -0.99
CA SER A 10 -27.12 2.28 -0.19
C SER A 10 -27.61 1.13 -1.09
N VAL A 11 -26.75 0.18 -1.40
CA VAL A 11 -27.18 -1.09 -1.99
C VAL A 11 -27.33 -2.09 -0.84
N ARG A 12 -28.56 -2.27 -0.38
CA ARG A 12 -28.96 -3.47 0.35
C ARG A 12 -28.88 -4.64 -0.63
N ALA A 13 -27.97 -5.57 -0.37
CA ALA A 13 -27.90 -6.82 -1.12
C ALA A 13 -29.09 -7.70 -0.76
N GLU A 14 -30.06 -7.80 -1.66
CA GLU A 14 -31.01 -8.90 -1.65
C GLU A 14 -30.30 -10.18 -2.08
N GLY A 15 -30.42 -11.19 -1.24
CA GLY A 15 -29.79 -12.49 -1.45
C GLY A 15 -30.34 -13.24 -2.65
N ASN A 16 -29.50 -13.49 -3.64
CA ASN A 16 -29.74 -14.51 -4.65
C ASN A 16 -28.86 -15.72 -4.34
N ARG A 17 -29.48 -16.78 -3.82
CA ARG A 17 -28.90 -18.11 -3.74
C ARG A 17 -28.80 -18.70 -5.15
N ALA A 18 -27.61 -18.86 -5.66
CA ALA A 18 -27.35 -19.64 -6.86
C ALA A 18 -27.49 -21.14 -6.57
N PRO A 19 -27.98 -21.95 -7.54
CA PRO A 19 -28.28 -23.36 -7.33
C PRO A 19 -27.02 -24.20 -7.27
N VAL A 20 -27.04 -25.15 -6.32
CA VAL A 20 -26.03 -26.21 -6.15
C VAL A 20 -26.11 -27.14 -7.35
N CYS A 21 -25.12 -27.13 -8.22
CA CYS A 21 -24.92 -28.20 -9.19
C CYS A 21 -24.37 -29.45 -8.48
N ARG A 22 -25.19 -30.48 -8.39
CA ARG A 22 -24.75 -31.85 -8.14
C ARG A 22 -24.11 -32.38 -9.42
N ALA A 23 -22.85 -32.80 -9.35
CA ALA A 23 -22.26 -33.71 -10.30
C ALA A 23 -21.73 -34.90 -9.53
N ASP A 24 -22.38 -36.06 -9.74
CA ASP A 24 -21.86 -37.38 -9.46
C ASP A 24 -20.86 -37.77 -10.55
N GLU A 25 -19.79 -38.34 -10.14
CA GLU A 25 -19.15 -39.58 -10.52
C GLU A 25 -17.61 -39.54 -10.53
N LYS A 26 -17.11 -40.53 -9.73
CA LYS A 26 -15.83 -41.22 -9.78
C LYS A 26 -14.57 -40.56 -9.23
N GLY A 27 -14.45 -40.68 -7.92
CA GLY A 27 -13.41 -41.44 -7.25
C GLY A 27 -11.99 -41.35 -7.77
N ARG A 28 -11.24 -40.27 -7.33
CA ARG A 28 -9.82 -40.28 -6.95
C ARG A 28 -9.22 -38.87 -6.81
N GLN A 29 -9.88 -37.98 -6.09
CA GLN A 29 -9.24 -36.70 -5.63
C GLN A 29 -9.86 -36.16 -4.33
N LYS A 30 -10.17 -37.06 -3.41
CA LYS A 30 -10.64 -36.69 -2.06
C LYS A 30 -9.60 -36.99 -1.02
N ASN A 31 -8.42 -36.39 -1.05
CA ASN A 31 -7.50 -36.39 0.10
C ASN A 31 -6.38 -35.35 -0.06
N PHE A 32 -6.70 -34.14 -0.50
CA PHE A 32 -5.79 -33.02 -0.35
C PHE A 32 -6.49 -31.90 0.42
N PHE A 33 -6.10 -31.74 1.70
CA PHE A 33 -6.21 -30.55 2.51
C PHE A 33 -7.60 -30.07 2.99
N ARG A 34 -8.15 -30.77 3.97
CA ARG A 34 -8.79 -30.13 5.11
C ARG A 34 -7.83 -30.20 6.30
N ARG A 35 -6.86 -29.34 6.42
CA ARG A 35 -6.32 -28.97 7.72
C ARG A 35 -7.31 -27.97 8.31
N ILE A 36 -8.21 -28.43 9.15
CA ILE A 36 -9.05 -27.63 10.03
C ILE A 36 -8.09 -26.79 10.87
N SER A 37 -8.35 -25.48 11.00
CA SER A 37 -7.68 -24.60 11.96
C SER A 37 -7.50 -25.32 13.29
N ARG A 38 -6.30 -25.28 13.85
CA ARG A 38 -6.01 -25.89 15.15
C ARG A 38 -6.32 -24.93 16.29
N MET A 39 -6.19 -23.60 16.05
CA MET A 39 -6.47 -22.58 17.05
C MET A 39 -7.96 -22.30 17.18
N LYS A 40 -8.41 -22.03 18.40
CA LYS A 40 -9.79 -21.59 18.65
C LYS A 40 -9.88 -20.09 18.43
N TRP A 41 -10.67 -19.67 17.47
CA TRP A 41 -10.95 -18.27 17.20
C TRP A 41 -12.03 -17.76 18.16
N ILE A 42 -11.82 -16.58 18.72
CA ILE A 42 -12.69 -15.97 19.74
C ILE A 42 -12.99 -14.52 19.38
N TRP A 43 -14.19 -14.06 19.75
CA TRP A 43 -14.58 -12.66 19.61
C TRP A 43 -15.57 -12.24 20.70
N LEU A 44 -16.04 -10.99 20.61
CA LEU A 44 -17.12 -10.45 21.45
C LEU A 44 -18.43 -11.17 21.15
N LYS A 45 -19.24 -11.42 22.16
CA LYS A 45 -20.58 -11.97 21.95
C LYS A 45 -21.43 -11.00 21.13
N ASN A 46 -22.01 -11.49 20.05
CA ASN A 46 -22.79 -10.72 19.06
C ASN A 46 -22.01 -9.58 18.37
N GLY A 47 -20.70 -9.53 18.44
CA GLY A 47 -19.85 -8.49 17.86
C GLY A 47 -19.46 -8.82 16.41
N LYS A 48 -20.36 -8.62 15.44
CA LYS A 48 -20.09 -8.85 14.00
C LYS A 48 -19.87 -7.58 13.19
N GLU A 49 -20.06 -6.43 13.83
CA GLU A 49 -19.89 -5.11 13.21
C GLU A 49 -18.45 -4.63 13.36
N THR A 50 -18.07 -3.66 12.53
CA THR A 50 -16.76 -2.98 12.65
C THR A 50 -16.55 -2.49 14.07
N GLY A 51 -15.39 -2.80 14.65
CA GLY A 51 -15.09 -2.37 16.00
C GLY A 51 -13.80 -2.92 16.57
N TYR A 52 -13.61 -2.64 17.85
CA TYR A 52 -12.40 -2.94 18.59
C TYR A 52 -12.70 -3.80 19.80
N ALA A 53 -11.90 -4.83 20.01
CA ALA A 53 -12.02 -5.74 21.15
C ALA A 53 -10.71 -5.86 21.91
N GLU A 54 -10.79 -6.03 23.22
CA GLU A 54 -9.68 -6.42 24.09
C GLU A 54 -9.90 -7.81 24.64
N PHE A 55 -8.80 -8.57 24.71
CA PHE A 55 -8.77 -9.91 25.28
C PHE A 55 -7.73 -9.98 26.37
N ARG A 56 -8.05 -10.75 27.42
CA ARG A 56 -7.15 -10.98 28.56
C ARG A 56 -7.09 -12.46 28.90
N SER A 57 -5.87 -12.95 29.10
CA SER A 57 -5.62 -14.30 29.58
C SER A 57 -4.49 -14.31 30.61
N GLU A 58 -4.55 -15.26 31.56
CA GLU A 58 -3.50 -15.54 32.54
C GLU A 58 -2.89 -16.91 32.23
N PHE A 59 -1.57 -17.04 32.36
CA PHE A 59 -0.89 -18.30 32.14
C PHE A 59 0.33 -18.47 33.06
N PHE A 60 0.76 -19.70 33.22
CA PHE A 60 1.89 -20.06 34.08
C PHE A 60 2.97 -20.72 33.26
N VAL A 61 4.22 -20.32 33.46
CA VAL A 61 5.38 -20.94 32.85
C VAL A 61 6.41 -21.35 33.90
N GLU A 62 7.01 -22.49 33.67
CA GLU A 62 8.11 -23.00 34.49
C GLU A 62 9.49 -22.64 33.89
N THR A 63 9.50 -22.30 32.61
CA THR A 63 10.68 -21.90 31.84
C THR A 63 10.39 -20.60 31.10
N GLU A 64 11.44 -19.82 30.86
CA GLU A 64 11.38 -18.60 30.06
C GLU A 64 11.48 -18.85 28.54
N ASP A 65 11.80 -20.09 28.14
CA ASP A 65 11.73 -20.52 26.72
C ASP A 65 10.27 -20.61 26.30
N ALA A 66 9.71 -19.50 25.82
CA ALA A 66 8.29 -19.37 25.49
C ALA A 66 8.05 -18.67 24.15
N GLU A 67 7.03 -19.13 23.47
CA GLU A 67 6.59 -18.68 22.14
C GLU A 67 5.10 -18.36 22.16
N LEU A 68 4.73 -17.27 21.52
CA LEU A 68 3.35 -16.89 21.21
C LEU A 68 3.07 -17.16 19.72
N LYS A 69 2.03 -17.93 19.44
CA LYS A 69 1.41 -18.01 18.12
C LYS A 69 0.13 -17.20 18.15
N ILE A 70 -0.07 -16.30 17.17
CA ILE A 70 -1.20 -15.40 17.13
C ILE A 70 -1.63 -15.11 15.69
N SER A 71 -2.93 -14.95 15.51
CA SER A 71 -3.55 -14.47 14.29
C SER A 71 -4.82 -13.71 14.60
N ALA A 72 -5.14 -12.71 13.78
CA ALA A 72 -6.40 -11.97 13.86
C ALA A 72 -7.03 -11.87 12.47
N ASP A 73 -8.31 -11.58 12.40
CA ASP A 73 -8.96 -11.36 11.11
C ASP A 73 -8.39 -10.14 10.39
N ARG A 74 -8.09 -9.03 11.12
CA ARG A 74 -7.54 -7.82 10.50
C ARG A 74 -6.27 -7.30 11.19
N GLN A 75 -6.38 -6.67 12.36
CA GLN A 75 -5.23 -6.10 13.06
C GLN A 75 -5.25 -6.45 14.53
N TYR A 76 -4.08 -6.65 15.11
CA TYR A 76 -3.94 -6.91 16.54
C TYR A 76 -2.67 -6.24 17.10
N ALA A 77 -2.67 -6.06 18.42
CA ALA A 77 -1.49 -5.76 19.21
C ALA A 77 -1.53 -6.61 20.49
N ALA A 78 -0.39 -7.22 20.85
CA ALA A 78 -0.29 -8.15 21.98
C ALA A 78 0.76 -7.70 23.00
N TRP A 79 0.40 -7.76 24.28
CA TRP A 79 1.26 -7.43 25.41
C TRP A 79 1.37 -8.61 26.34
N VAL A 80 2.57 -8.85 26.86
CA VAL A 80 2.83 -9.78 27.96
C VAL A 80 3.40 -8.99 29.13
N ASN A 81 2.79 -9.14 30.30
CA ASN A 81 3.15 -8.41 31.52
C ASN A 81 3.25 -6.88 31.32
N GLY A 82 2.33 -6.31 30.51
CA GLY A 82 2.26 -4.89 30.18
C GLY A 82 3.24 -4.37 29.16
N ARG A 83 4.13 -5.22 28.62
CA ARG A 83 5.10 -4.86 27.60
C ARG A 83 4.63 -5.34 26.21
N LEU A 84 4.66 -4.46 25.18
CA LEU A 84 4.32 -4.82 23.83
C LEU A 84 5.26 -5.91 23.31
N VAL A 85 4.68 -6.97 22.78
CA VAL A 85 5.40 -8.11 22.17
C VAL A 85 5.42 -8.00 20.65
N CYS A 86 4.25 -7.83 20.05
CA CYS A 86 4.07 -7.73 18.60
C CYS A 86 2.76 -7.02 18.26
N CYS A 87 2.67 -6.55 17.04
CA CYS A 87 1.44 -6.00 16.47
C CYS A 87 1.45 -6.17 14.94
N GLY A 88 0.27 -6.03 14.32
CA GLY A 88 0.10 -6.08 12.89
C GLY A 88 -0.14 -7.49 12.36
N GLN A 89 -1.33 -7.77 11.87
CA GLN A 89 -1.65 -8.97 11.10
C GLN A 89 -1.05 -8.85 9.71
N TYR A 90 -0.45 -9.94 9.19
CA TYR A 90 -0.13 -10.02 7.77
C TYR A 90 -1.42 -9.92 6.95
N THR A 91 -1.40 -9.12 5.90
CA THR A 91 -2.52 -9.00 4.98
C THR A 91 -2.69 -10.32 4.22
N ASP A 92 -3.80 -11.00 4.43
CA ASP A 92 -4.04 -12.35 3.94
C ASP A 92 -5.48 -12.57 3.46
N VAL A 93 -5.79 -13.82 3.15
CA VAL A 93 -7.12 -14.28 2.72
C VAL A 93 -7.53 -15.51 3.53
N PRO A 94 -8.84 -15.81 3.68
CA PRO A 94 -9.30 -16.92 4.52
C PRO A 94 -8.69 -18.29 4.18
N ALA A 95 -8.39 -18.53 2.88
CA ALA A 95 -7.77 -19.78 2.42
C ALA A 95 -6.27 -19.90 2.75
N HIS A 96 -5.62 -18.79 3.14
CA HIS A 96 -4.20 -18.68 3.45
C HIS A 96 -4.01 -17.73 4.63
N LYS A 97 -4.53 -18.12 5.80
CA LYS A 97 -4.54 -17.30 7.00
C LYS A 97 -3.19 -17.34 7.71
N ALA A 98 -2.50 -16.21 7.76
CA ALA A 98 -1.17 -16.12 8.35
C ALA A 98 -1.22 -16.18 9.88
N VAL A 99 -0.32 -16.98 10.46
CA VAL A 99 -0.09 -17.09 11.90
C VAL A 99 1.31 -16.56 12.20
N ASP A 100 1.37 -15.56 13.08
CA ASP A 100 2.62 -15.04 13.60
C ASP A 100 3.15 -15.97 14.70
N SER A 101 4.45 -16.22 14.69
CA SER A 101 5.17 -17.01 15.69
C SER A 101 6.27 -16.14 16.27
N VAL A 102 6.13 -15.76 17.56
CA VAL A 102 6.96 -14.74 18.20
C VAL A 102 7.54 -15.26 19.52
N SER A 103 8.87 -15.21 19.68
CA SER A 103 9.49 -15.51 20.95
C SER A 103 9.08 -14.47 22.00
N ILE A 104 8.52 -14.94 23.10
CA ILE A 104 8.16 -14.10 24.25
C ILE A 104 9.09 -14.32 25.45
N ALA A 105 10.23 -14.97 25.28
CA ALA A 105 11.21 -15.28 26.31
C ALA A 105 11.62 -14.05 27.15
N ALA A 106 11.84 -12.91 26.50
CA ALA A 106 12.19 -11.66 27.17
C ALA A 106 11.06 -10.99 27.95
N PHE A 107 9.82 -11.47 27.80
CA PHE A 107 8.60 -10.85 28.35
C PHE A 107 7.96 -11.66 29.46
N VAL A 108 8.18 -12.95 29.51
CA VAL A 108 7.67 -13.85 30.54
C VAL A 108 8.59 -13.91 31.76
N ARG A 109 8.04 -14.35 32.87
CA ARG A 109 8.74 -14.71 34.10
C ARG A 109 8.23 -16.06 34.60
N ARG A 110 9.07 -16.84 35.29
CA ARG A 110 8.62 -18.07 35.91
C ARG A 110 7.44 -17.79 36.87
N GLY A 111 6.43 -18.64 36.78
CA GLY A 111 5.18 -18.48 37.52
C GLY A 111 4.10 -17.80 36.67
N LYS A 112 3.29 -16.97 37.34
CA LYS A 112 2.13 -16.31 36.72
C LYS A 112 2.51 -15.16 35.79
N ASN A 113 1.94 -15.16 34.59
CA ASN A 113 2.04 -14.12 33.56
C ASN A 113 0.65 -13.69 33.13
N THR A 114 0.56 -12.49 32.57
CA THR A 114 -0.68 -11.95 31.98
C THR A 114 -0.45 -11.58 30.53
N MET A 115 -1.39 -11.88 29.67
CA MET A 115 -1.43 -11.45 28.28
C MET A 115 -2.65 -10.56 28.06
N ARG A 116 -2.47 -9.46 27.32
CA ARG A 116 -3.52 -8.61 26.79
C ARG A 116 -3.36 -8.54 25.28
N ILE A 117 -4.46 -8.61 24.54
CA ILE A 117 -4.51 -8.42 23.10
C ILE A 117 -5.57 -7.37 22.85
N ALA A 118 -5.25 -6.37 22.02
CA ALA A 118 -6.24 -5.50 21.38
C ALA A 118 -6.35 -5.90 19.90
N ALA A 119 -7.57 -5.96 19.38
CA ALA A 119 -7.80 -6.33 18.00
C ALA A 119 -8.85 -5.41 17.35
N TYR A 120 -8.68 -5.20 16.05
CA TYR A 120 -9.58 -4.44 15.19
C TYR A 120 -10.21 -5.38 14.16
N HIS A 121 -11.51 -5.25 13.98
CA HIS A 121 -12.30 -5.91 12.94
C HIS A 121 -12.99 -4.88 12.05
N ALA A 122 -13.12 -5.19 10.76
CA ALA A 122 -13.94 -4.43 9.83
C ALA A 122 -14.83 -5.37 9.02
N ASP A 123 -16.11 -5.04 8.96
CA ASP A 123 -17.18 -5.81 8.30
C ASP A 123 -17.34 -5.52 6.80
N ALA A 124 -16.36 -4.82 6.20
CA ALA A 124 -16.36 -4.44 4.78
C ALA A 124 -15.00 -4.72 4.12
N ASP A 125 -15.05 -4.95 2.80
CA ASP A 125 -13.86 -5.05 1.94
C ASP A 125 -13.31 -3.65 1.64
N PHE A 126 -11.98 -3.52 1.75
CA PHE A 126 -11.22 -2.34 1.34
C PHE A 126 -9.99 -2.78 0.53
N SER A 127 -9.29 -1.86 -0.13
CA SER A 127 -8.10 -2.22 -0.92
C SER A 127 -7.04 -2.95 -0.10
N VAL A 128 -6.88 -2.57 1.16
CA VAL A 128 -5.86 -3.10 2.08
C VAL A 128 -6.25 -4.41 2.77
N ALA A 129 -7.52 -4.82 2.74
CA ALA A 129 -7.93 -6.08 3.37
C ALA A 129 -9.29 -6.56 2.87
N ARG A 130 -9.51 -7.88 2.88
CA ARG A 130 -10.83 -8.50 2.74
C ARG A 130 -11.51 -8.59 4.10
N THR A 131 -12.83 -8.46 4.10
CA THR A 131 -13.61 -8.81 5.27
C THR A 131 -13.59 -10.32 5.50
N MET A 132 -13.50 -10.71 6.76
CA MET A 132 -13.50 -12.08 7.25
C MET A 132 -14.43 -12.17 8.45
N GLU A 133 -14.67 -13.37 8.96
CA GLU A 133 -15.33 -13.53 10.26
C GLU A 133 -14.46 -12.90 11.35
N ALA A 134 -15.06 -12.05 12.18
CA ALA A 134 -14.36 -11.38 13.27
C ALA A 134 -13.69 -12.38 14.20
N GLY A 135 -12.42 -12.16 14.55
CA GLY A 135 -11.75 -13.08 15.43
C GLY A 135 -10.29 -12.79 15.72
N VAL A 136 -9.85 -13.32 16.85
CA VAL A 136 -8.45 -13.49 17.19
C VAL A 136 -8.23 -14.91 17.70
N ALA A 137 -7.09 -15.49 17.41
CA ALA A 137 -6.69 -16.79 17.92
C ALA A 137 -5.25 -16.73 18.40
N PHE A 138 -4.95 -17.39 19.51
CA PHE A 138 -3.60 -17.47 20.04
C PHE A 138 -3.32 -18.77 20.78
N GLU A 139 -2.05 -19.14 20.83
CA GLU A 139 -1.50 -20.22 21.63
C GLU A 139 -0.16 -19.78 22.22
N VAL A 140 0.08 -20.07 23.50
CA VAL A 140 1.37 -19.87 24.14
C VAL A 140 1.98 -21.21 24.47
N TYR A 141 3.20 -21.41 24.03
CA TYR A 141 4.01 -22.58 24.31
C TYR A 141 5.16 -22.20 25.27
N ALA A 142 5.49 -23.06 26.22
CA ALA A 142 6.67 -22.92 27.06
C ALA A 142 7.40 -24.26 27.17
N GLY A 143 8.71 -24.29 26.87
CA GLY A 143 9.47 -25.54 26.75
C GLY A 143 8.86 -26.52 25.74
N GLY A 144 8.24 -26.00 24.68
CA GLY A 144 7.58 -26.79 23.65
C GLY A 144 6.19 -27.35 24.03
N GLN A 145 5.68 -27.06 25.23
CA GLN A 145 4.36 -27.51 25.69
C GLN A 145 3.34 -26.34 25.63
N LEU A 146 2.11 -26.63 25.18
CA LEU A 146 1.02 -25.68 25.19
C LEU A 146 0.61 -25.36 26.64
N VAL A 147 0.69 -24.08 27.05
CA VAL A 147 0.36 -23.62 28.39
C VAL A 147 -0.94 -22.84 28.47
N VAL A 148 -1.33 -22.17 27.39
CA VAL A 148 -2.64 -21.50 27.26
C VAL A 148 -3.00 -21.33 25.80
N SER A 149 -4.28 -21.41 25.47
CA SER A 149 -4.83 -21.08 24.17
C SER A 149 -6.06 -20.20 24.28
N SER A 150 -6.40 -19.50 23.21
CA SER A 150 -7.69 -18.79 23.09
C SER A 150 -8.86 -19.76 23.27
N GLY A 151 -9.96 -19.30 23.87
CA GLY A 151 -11.15 -20.09 24.16
C GLY A 151 -11.61 -19.97 25.61
N GLU A 152 -11.95 -21.11 26.24
CA GLU A 152 -12.39 -21.15 27.63
C GLU A 152 -11.32 -20.57 28.57
N GLY A 153 -11.70 -19.60 29.41
CA GLY A 153 -10.80 -18.91 30.34
C GLY A 153 -10.21 -17.59 29.76
N THR A 154 -10.38 -17.30 28.48
CA THR A 154 -10.09 -15.98 27.94
C THR A 154 -11.28 -15.05 28.20
N LEU A 155 -11.00 -13.86 28.71
CA LEU A 155 -12.00 -12.81 28.91
C LEU A 155 -11.87 -11.76 27.80
N CYS A 156 -12.99 -11.18 27.39
CA CYS A 156 -13.03 -10.10 26.39
C CYS A 156 -13.91 -8.94 26.84
N ARG A 157 -13.72 -7.79 26.20
CA ARG A 157 -14.57 -6.60 26.29
C ARG A 157 -14.42 -5.75 25.03
N ALA A 158 -15.33 -4.81 24.79
CA ALA A 158 -15.07 -3.75 23.80
C ALA A 158 -13.80 -2.99 24.23
N ALA A 159 -12.94 -2.65 23.26
CA ALA A 159 -11.67 -2.02 23.57
C ALA A 159 -11.90 -0.63 24.18
N GLU A 160 -11.16 -0.35 25.26
CA GLU A 160 -11.26 0.91 25.98
C GLU A 160 -10.81 2.07 25.08
N GLY A 161 -11.64 3.10 24.99
CA GLY A 161 -11.34 4.36 24.30
C GLY A 161 -11.49 4.35 22.79
N TYR A 162 -11.25 3.25 22.08
CA TYR A 162 -11.37 3.23 20.64
C TYR A 162 -12.80 3.42 20.15
N THR A 163 -12.95 4.23 19.08
CA THR A 163 -14.21 4.47 18.40
C THR A 163 -14.02 4.34 16.89
N VAL A 164 -15.02 3.85 16.17
CA VAL A 164 -15.04 3.84 14.71
C VAL A 164 -15.36 5.25 14.22
N GLY A 165 -14.60 5.75 13.26
CA GLY A 165 -14.77 7.08 12.66
C GLY A 165 -15.31 7.01 11.23
N ASP A 166 -15.37 8.17 10.58
CA ASP A 166 -15.73 8.30 9.18
C ASP A 166 -14.73 7.52 8.29
N ILE A 167 -15.17 7.13 7.09
CA ILE A 167 -14.26 6.49 6.11
C ILE A 167 -13.13 7.48 5.79
N ILE A 168 -11.87 7.01 5.94
CA ILE A 168 -10.69 7.78 5.56
C ILE A 168 -10.64 7.87 4.04
N THR A 169 -10.51 6.72 3.38
CA THR A 169 -10.57 6.53 1.94
C THR A 169 -11.24 5.19 1.64
N LEU A 170 -11.69 4.98 0.41
CA LEU A 170 -12.20 3.66 -0.02
C LEU A 170 -11.10 2.59 -0.02
N GLN A 171 -9.84 2.99 -0.05
CA GLN A 171 -8.69 2.09 0.02
C GLN A 171 -8.37 1.67 1.45
N LEU A 172 -8.26 2.65 2.37
CA LEU A 172 -7.86 2.43 3.77
C LEU A 172 -9.00 1.92 4.64
N GLY A 173 -10.23 2.33 4.35
CA GLY A 173 -11.43 1.95 5.10
C GLY A 173 -11.81 2.94 6.19
N TYR A 174 -12.40 2.41 7.26
CA TYR A 174 -12.89 3.23 8.37
C TYR A 174 -11.76 3.95 9.10
N GLY A 175 -12.03 5.21 9.43
CA GLY A 175 -11.24 5.97 10.39
C GLY A 175 -11.50 5.52 11.83
N TRP A 176 -10.77 6.12 12.73
CA TRP A 176 -10.88 5.83 14.15
C TRP A 176 -10.73 7.08 14.98
N GLY A 177 -11.15 7.01 16.23
CA GLY A 177 -10.96 8.03 17.24
C GLY A 177 -10.63 7.40 18.58
N TYR A 178 -10.32 8.26 19.58
CA TYR A 178 -10.02 7.78 20.91
C TYR A 178 -10.63 8.69 22.01
N ASP A 179 -11.44 8.10 22.88
CA ASP A 179 -12.08 8.78 24.00
C ASP A 179 -11.40 8.37 25.32
N PHE A 180 -10.51 9.22 25.84
CA PHE A 180 -9.84 9.00 27.12
C PHE A 180 -10.78 9.11 28.35
N CYS A 181 -12.01 9.61 28.16
CA CYS A 181 -13.01 9.70 29.21
C CYS A 181 -13.88 8.44 29.30
N ARG A 182 -13.82 7.56 28.29
CA ARG A 182 -14.61 6.33 28.28
C ARG A 182 -13.97 5.28 29.18
N GLU A 183 -14.73 4.80 30.17
CA GLU A 183 -14.34 3.66 30.94
C GLU A 183 -14.57 2.36 30.16
N GLY A 184 -13.70 1.38 30.36
CA GLY A 184 -13.83 0.08 29.72
C GLY A 184 -15.03 -0.70 30.25
N ASP A 185 -15.67 -1.47 29.39
CA ASP A 185 -16.73 -2.41 29.78
C ASP A 185 -16.20 -3.49 30.74
N ALA A 186 -17.11 -4.14 31.45
CA ALA A 186 -16.74 -5.28 32.29
C ALA A 186 -16.21 -6.44 31.43
N TRP A 187 -15.18 -7.10 31.94
CA TRP A 187 -14.64 -8.31 31.33
C TRP A 187 -15.68 -9.44 31.36
N GLN A 188 -15.88 -10.12 30.23
CA GLN A 188 -16.82 -11.21 30.05
C GLN A 188 -16.20 -12.38 29.30
N PRO A 189 -16.72 -13.61 29.37
CA PRO A 189 -16.26 -14.72 28.56
C PRO A 189 -16.42 -14.44 27.06
N CYS A 190 -15.44 -14.87 26.28
CA CYS A 190 -15.48 -14.76 24.83
C CYS A 190 -16.48 -15.74 24.20
N GLU A 191 -16.99 -15.38 23.02
CA GLU A 191 -17.67 -16.33 22.12
C GLU A 191 -16.64 -17.02 21.23
N ILE A 192 -16.80 -18.32 20.99
CA ILE A 192 -15.98 -19.06 20.03
C ILE A 192 -16.54 -18.78 18.63
N ALA A 193 -15.74 -18.20 17.78
CA ALA A 193 -16.10 -17.93 16.39
C ALA A 193 -15.97 -19.21 15.54
N GLU A 194 -17.02 -19.56 14.81
CA GLU A 194 -17.00 -20.63 13.83
C GLU A 194 -16.44 -20.11 12.51
N ASN A 195 -15.15 -20.32 12.27
CA ASN A 195 -14.53 -19.99 10.99
C ASN A 195 -13.78 -21.18 10.40
N ALA A 196 -13.53 -21.13 9.08
CA ALA A 196 -12.89 -22.18 8.31
C ALA A 196 -11.55 -21.68 7.71
N PHE A 197 -10.76 -20.98 8.50
CA PHE A 197 -9.45 -20.50 8.06
C PHE A 197 -8.47 -21.65 7.89
N ARG A 198 -7.69 -21.59 6.81
CA ARG A 198 -6.53 -22.44 6.64
C ARG A 198 -5.31 -21.69 7.15
N GLU A 199 -4.84 -22.08 8.31
CA GLU A 199 -3.69 -21.47 8.98
C GLU A 199 -2.38 -21.88 8.31
N GLU A 200 -1.53 -20.87 8.04
CA GLU A 200 -0.21 -21.04 7.46
C GLU A 200 0.78 -20.12 8.22
N PRO A 201 2.07 -20.47 8.31
CA PRO A 201 3.07 -19.55 8.86
C PRO A 201 3.09 -18.25 8.08
N ARG A 202 3.32 -17.12 8.78
CA ARG A 202 3.53 -15.82 8.13
C ARG A 202 4.66 -15.92 7.10
N PRO A 203 4.45 -15.45 5.84
CA PRO A 203 5.41 -15.67 4.75
C PRO A 203 6.63 -14.74 4.79
N VAL A 204 6.55 -13.64 5.57
CA VAL A 204 7.59 -12.60 5.66
C VAL A 204 7.78 -12.17 7.12
N PRO A 205 8.94 -11.62 7.50
CA PRO A 205 9.12 -11.01 8.82
C PRO A 205 8.06 -9.95 9.12
N PRO A 206 7.63 -9.77 10.37
CA PRO A 206 6.76 -8.67 10.75
C PRO A 206 7.47 -7.33 10.57
N CYS A 207 6.69 -6.26 10.35
CA CYS A 207 7.21 -4.91 10.35
C CYS A 207 7.84 -4.56 11.70
N THR A 208 8.90 -3.77 11.67
CA THR A 208 9.51 -3.22 12.88
C THR A 208 8.62 -2.14 13.48
N VAL A 209 8.66 -1.99 14.78
CA VAL A 209 8.07 -0.84 15.48
C VAL A 209 9.18 -0.14 16.23
N GLY A 210 9.50 1.07 15.79
CA GLY A 210 10.58 1.88 16.34
C GLY A 210 10.16 2.76 17.52
N GLU A 211 11.10 3.56 18.00
CA GLU A 211 10.82 4.67 18.91
C GLU A 211 10.09 5.78 18.15
N PRO A 212 9.37 6.68 18.85
CA PRO A 212 8.77 7.86 18.22
C PRO A 212 9.83 8.68 17.49
N VAL A 213 9.59 9.01 16.21
CA VAL A 213 10.54 9.80 15.44
C VAL A 213 10.61 11.23 16.01
N PRO A 214 11.75 11.93 15.86
CA PRO A 214 11.86 13.33 16.24
C PRO A 214 10.79 14.18 15.54
N ALA A 215 10.17 15.09 16.28
CA ALA A 215 9.19 16.03 15.76
C ALA A 215 9.48 17.43 16.28
N VAL A 216 9.28 18.45 15.44
CA VAL A 216 9.43 19.85 15.82
C VAL A 216 8.13 20.60 15.58
N VAL A 217 7.78 21.48 16.51
CA VAL A 217 6.63 22.38 16.32
C VAL A 217 7.04 23.48 15.34
N CYS A 218 6.45 23.48 14.17
CA CYS A 218 6.74 24.45 13.10
C CYS A 218 5.68 25.55 12.98
N ALA A 219 4.48 25.37 13.55
CA ALA A 219 3.47 26.41 13.68
C ALA A 219 2.56 26.15 14.88
N GLN A 220 2.04 27.23 15.47
CA GLN A 220 1.08 27.19 16.58
C GLN A 220 0.24 28.45 16.59
N GLY A 221 -0.89 28.40 17.27
CA GLY A 221 -1.77 29.54 17.40
C GLY A 221 -3.15 29.15 17.92
N ILE A 222 -4.09 30.10 17.78
CA ILE A 222 -5.49 29.83 18.03
C ILE A 222 -6.20 29.49 16.72
N PHE A 223 -7.26 28.69 16.83
CA PHE A 223 -8.09 28.35 15.67
C PHE A 223 -9.56 28.72 15.90
N ARG A 224 -10.28 28.93 14.81
CA ARG A 224 -11.74 28.87 14.75
C ARG A 224 -12.11 27.76 13.81
N ARG A 225 -13.02 26.89 14.23
CA ARG A 225 -13.45 25.71 13.46
C ARG A 225 -14.05 26.17 12.13
N GLY A 226 -13.69 25.52 11.07
CA GLY A 226 -14.31 25.69 9.76
C GLY A 226 -15.65 24.99 9.67
N ASP A 227 -16.44 25.37 8.70
CA ASP A 227 -17.66 24.65 8.33
C ASP A 227 -17.28 23.35 7.64
N GLY A 228 -18.01 22.25 7.90
CA GLY A 228 -17.79 20.96 7.29
C GLY A 228 -18.58 19.86 7.99
N GLU A 229 -18.81 18.76 7.28
CA GLU A 229 -19.51 17.60 7.82
C GLU A 229 -18.60 16.71 8.67
N THR A 230 -17.31 16.59 8.26
CA THR A 230 -16.32 15.77 8.95
C THR A 230 -15.31 16.60 9.72
N VAL A 231 -14.64 15.97 10.70
CA VAL A 231 -13.57 16.60 11.48
C VAL A 231 -12.40 17.02 10.57
N ALA A 232 -12.07 16.23 9.56
CA ALA A 232 -11.02 16.55 8.61
C ALA A 232 -11.35 17.79 7.78
N GLU A 233 -12.59 17.92 7.30
CA GLU A 233 -13.08 19.06 6.55
C GLU A 233 -13.11 20.33 7.41
N GLN A 234 -13.62 20.24 8.65
CA GLN A 234 -13.63 21.35 9.60
C GLN A 234 -12.21 21.84 9.91
N ALA A 235 -11.24 20.95 10.05
CA ALA A 235 -9.83 21.30 10.26
C ALA A 235 -9.21 21.92 9.01
N GLN A 236 -9.48 21.41 7.82
CA GLN A 236 -9.00 21.94 6.55
C GLN A 236 -9.50 23.37 6.29
N ARG A 237 -10.74 23.66 6.68
CA ARG A 237 -11.39 24.97 6.52
C ARG A 237 -11.23 25.89 7.73
N ALA A 238 -10.54 25.45 8.79
CA ALA A 238 -10.36 26.24 10.00
C ALA A 238 -9.64 27.57 9.69
N TRP A 239 -10.09 28.64 10.32
CA TRP A 239 -9.31 29.87 10.40
C TRP A 239 -8.20 29.67 11.44
N LEU A 240 -6.95 29.93 11.05
CA LEU A 240 -5.76 29.79 11.89
C LEU A 240 -5.11 31.14 12.10
N SER A 241 -4.80 31.51 13.35
CA SER A 241 -3.96 32.61 13.70
C SER A 241 -2.59 32.11 14.09
N ALA A 242 -1.58 32.34 13.26
CA ALA A 242 -0.20 32.03 13.62
C ALA A 242 0.27 32.97 14.75
N ARG A 243 0.88 32.39 15.77
CA ARG A 243 1.45 33.11 16.89
C ARG A 243 2.91 32.74 17.05
N SER A 244 3.73 33.70 17.56
CA SER A 244 5.11 33.42 17.89
C SER A 244 5.20 32.34 19.00
N PHE A 245 6.31 31.66 19.06
CA PHE A 245 6.55 30.63 20.08
C PHE A 245 6.50 31.24 21.49
N ALA A 246 7.09 32.45 21.67
CA ALA A 246 7.08 33.18 22.95
C ALA A 246 5.66 33.55 23.41
N GLU A 247 4.78 34.02 22.50
CA GLU A 247 3.39 34.34 22.81
C GLU A 247 2.58 33.12 23.29
N MET A 248 2.84 31.95 22.70
CA MET A 248 2.10 30.72 23.03
C MET A 248 2.64 30.00 24.25
N THR A 249 3.93 30.05 24.49
CA THR A 249 4.60 29.24 25.53
C THR A 249 5.13 30.05 26.71
N GLY A 250 5.22 31.37 26.58
CA GLY A 250 5.89 32.25 27.54
C GLY A 250 7.41 32.04 27.66
N LYS A 251 8.02 31.35 26.71
CA LYS A 251 9.47 31.11 26.66
C LYS A 251 10.13 32.10 25.71
N ASP A 252 11.10 32.85 26.20
CA ASP A 252 11.83 33.86 25.42
C ASP A 252 12.72 33.33 24.29
N ARG A 253 12.81 32.02 24.15
CA ARG A 253 13.70 31.37 23.19
C ARG A 253 12.96 30.40 22.32
N LEU A 254 13.40 30.33 21.08
CA LEU A 254 13.27 29.35 20.04
C LEU A 254 12.19 29.58 19.02
N LEU A 255 12.65 29.45 17.81
CA LEU A 255 11.86 29.27 16.60
C LEU A 255 11.16 27.90 16.54
N PHE A 256 11.61 26.92 17.36
CA PHE A 256 11.10 25.54 17.36
C PHE A 256 11.02 24.98 18.78
N ALA A 257 10.01 24.16 19.05
CA ALA A 257 9.98 23.26 20.20
C ALA A 257 10.28 21.85 19.73
N ALA A 258 11.42 21.30 20.14
CA ALA A 258 11.74 19.91 19.91
C ALA A 258 11.00 19.04 20.94
N LEU A 259 10.08 18.21 20.50
CA LEU A 259 9.46 17.19 21.34
C LEU A 259 10.42 15.99 21.48
N PRO A 260 10.59 15.35 22.63
CA PRO A 260 9.58 15.19 23.69
C PRO A 260 9.72 16.11 24.91
N GLU A 261 10.41 17.21 24.89
CA GLU A 261 10.35 18.14 26.01
C GLU A 261 8.94 18.70 26.18
N PRO A 262 8.33 18.68 27.40
CA PRO A 262 7.00 19.19 27.63
C PRO A 262 6.91 20.69 27.31
N VAL A 263 5.98 21.05 26.43
CA VAL A 263 5.72 22.44 26.07
C VAL A 263 4.25 22.76 26.31
N ARG A 264 4.00 23.78 27.12
CA ARG A 264 2.66 24.30 27.40
C ARG A 264 2.33 25.38 26.36
N PHE A 265 1.23 25.21 25.68
CA PHE A 265 0.66 26.17 24.73
C PHE A 265 -0.62 26.77 25.32
N VAL A 266 -0.71 28.07 25.30
CA VAL A 266 -1.86 28.80 25.82
C VAL A 266 -2.28 29.87 24.81
N GLY A 267 -3.56 29.93 24.46
CA GLY A 267 -4.13 30.90 23.56
C GLY A 267 -5.50 31.36 24.03
N GLU A 268 -5.75 32.65 23.92
CA GLU A 268 -7.04 33.26 24.24
C GLU A 268 -7.77 33.67 22.96
N GLY A 269 -9.08 33.48 22.95
CA GLY A 269 -9.95 33.74 21.80
C GLY A 269 -9.99 32.58 20.81
N GLY A 270 -10.98 32.57 19.92
CA GLY A 270 -11.23 31.43 19.04
C GLY A 270 -11.92 30.26 19.73
N ASP A 271 -11.86 29.07 19.12
CA ASP A 271 -12.45 27.83 19.66
C ASP A 271 -11.41 26.98 20.43
N GLY A 272 -10.13 27.30 20.28
CA GLY A 272 -9.04 26.61 20.95
C GLY A 272 -7.68 26.91 20.38
N VAL A 273 -6.71 26.06 20.71
CA VAL A 273 -5.32 26.15 20.25
C VAL A 273 -4.98 25.04 19.28
N TYR A 274 -4.08 25.30 18.32
CA TYR A 274 -3.50 24.29 17.46
C TYR A 274 -1.98 24.25 17.59
N VAL A 275 -1.43 23.06 17.40
CA VAL A 275 0.02 22.80 17.39
C VAL A 275 0.33 21.95 16.18
N LEU A 276 1.14 22.45 15.25
CA LEU A 276 1.57 21.76 14.05
C LEU A 276 2.99 21.24 14.25
N ALA A 277 3.14 19.93 14.15
CA ALA A 277 4.41 19.21 14.23
C ALA A 277 4.87 18.73 12.85
N ASP A 278 6.13 19.02 12.50
CA ASP A 278 6.85 18.45 11.36
C ASP A 278 7.72 17.29 11.86
N LEU A 279 7.53 16.10 11.29
CA LEU A 279 8.37 14.93 11.52
C LEU A 279 9.72 15.00 10.77
N LEU A 280 10.01 16.12 10.13
CA LEU A 280 11.23 16.43 9.36
C LEU A 280 11.39 15.64 8.06
N ARG A 281 10.66 14.56 7.91
CA ARG A 281 10.66 13.71 6.72
C ARG A 281 9.39 12.88 6.66
N GLU A 282 9.07 12.40 5.47
CA GLU A 282 8.00 11.42 5.28
C GLU A 282 8.22 10.21 6.18
N THR A 283 7.17 9.77 6.85
CA THR A 283 7.22 8.68 7.85
C THR A 283 5.95 7.84 7.74
N ALA A 284 6.12 6.53 7.77
CA ALA A 284 5.03 5.58 7.94
C ALA A 284 5.14 4.93 9.34
N GLY A 285 4.04 4.87 10.09
CA GLY A 285 4.10 4.34 11.45
C GLY A 285 2.83 4.57 12.26
N HIS A 286 2.92 4.29 13.53
CA HIS A 286 1.83 4.31 14.49
C HIS A 286 1.82 5.58 15.32
N LEU A 287 0.63 6.17 15.54
CA LEU A 287 0.49 7.39 16.35
C LEU A 287 1.03 7.19 17.76
N SER A 288 1.84 8.15 18.20
CA SER A 288 2.38 8.23 19.56
C SER A 288 2.11 9.61 20.12
N LEU A 289 1.19 9.69 21.08
CA LEU A 289 0.67 10.92 21.68
C LEU A 289 0.91 10.94 23.19
N SER A 290 1.35 12.10 23.71
CA SER A 290 1.32 12.40 25.14
C SER A 290 1.02 13.88 25.33
N VAL A 291 -0.18 14.16 25.86
CA VAL A 291 -0.67 15.53 26.09
C VAL A 291 -1.35 15.63 27.44
N SER A 292 -1.35 16.83 28.01
CA SER A 292 -2.10 17.15 29.24
C SER A 292 -2.97 18.37 29.01
N VAL A 293 -4.20 18.33 29.56
CA VAL A 293 -5.18 19.41 29.50
C VAL A 293 -5.74 19.68 30.88
N PRO A 294 -6.11 20.95 31.24
CA PRO A 294 -6.58 21.27 32.57
C PRO A 294 -8.01 20.76 32.88
N ARG A 295 -8.78 20.46 31.85
CA ARG A 295 -10.16 19.94 31.94
C ARG A 295 -10.46 19.01 30.77
N ALA A 296 -11.52 18.22 30.86
CA ALA A 296 -11.95 17.39 29.74
C ALA A 296 -12.39 18.25 28.55
N VAL A 297 -11.84 17.98 27.37
CA VAL A 297 -12.07 18.74 26.13
C VAL A 297 -12.13 17.82 24.91
N ARG A 298 -12.74 18.31 23.82
CA ARG A 298 -12.60 17.69 22.51
C ARG A 298 -11.28 18.14 21.88
N ALA A 299 -10.69 17.24 21.12
CA ALA A 299 -9.49 17.50 20.34
C ALA A 299 -9.55 16.70 19.02
N ALA A 300 -8.65 16.99 18.11
CA ALA A 300 -8.46 16.18 16.92
C ALA A 300 -6.99 16.24 16.48
N ILE A 301 -6.51 15.15 15.91
CA ILE A 301 -5.25 15.12 15.16
C ILE A 301 -5.61 14.98 13.71
N VAL A 302 -5.02 15.81 12.85
CA VAL A 302 -5.04 15.63 11.40
C VAL A 302 -3.63 15.39 10.91
N TRP A 303 -3.49 14.61 9.82
CA TRP A 303 -2.18 14.24 9.28
C TRP A 303 -2.16 14.25 7.76
N GLY A 304 -0.96 14.36 7.19
CA GLY A 304 -0.74 14.29 5.76
C GLY A 304 0.69 14.56 5.34
N GLU A 305 0.91 14.46 4.06
CA GLU A 305 2.18 14.72 3.39
C GLU A 305 2.35 16.22 3.07
N HIS A 306 1.25 16.95 2.91
CA HIS A 306 1.19 18.30 2.38
C HIS A 306 0.98 19.34 3.46
N LEU A 307 1.68 20.46 3.34
CA LEU A 307 1.52 21.63 4.17
C LEU A 307 1.34 22.88 3.29
N THR A 308 0.15 23.47 3.31
CA THR A 308 -0.17 24.68 2.56
C THR A 308 -0.73 25.72 3.51
N ASP A 309 -0.16 26.94 3.54
CA ASP A 309 -0.58 28.04 4.41
C ASP A 309 -0.72 27.63 5.89
N LEU A 310 0.26 26.90 6.42
CA LEU A 310 0.28 26.34 7.78
C LEU A 310 -0.84 25.33 8.07
N ARG A 311 -1.49 24.80 7.05
CA ARG A 311 -2.51 23.76 7.16
C ARG A 311 -2.01 22.44 6.61
N VAL A 312 -2.16 21.40 7.40
CA VAL A 312 -2.05 20.03 6.88
C VAL A 312 -3.25 19.79 5.98
N ARG A 313 -3.02 19.30 4.78
CA ARG A 313 -4.07 18.95 3.84
C ARG A 313 -4.77 17.66 4.31
N SER A 314 -5.74 17.82 5.19
CA SER A 314 -6.44 16.73 5.90
C SER A 314 -7.74 16.28 5.22
N PHE A 315 -8.29 17.09 4.32
CA PHE A 315 -9.49 16.76 3.57
C PHE A 315 -9.25 17.07 2.09
N VAL A 316 -9.23 16.04 1.27
CA VAL A 316 -8.96 16.15 -0.16
C VAL A 316 -9.71 15.09 -0.95
N GLY A 317 -10.51 15.53 -1.95
CA GLY A 317 -11.29 14.62 -2.79
C GLY A 317 -12.22 13.70 -1.99
N GLY A 318 -12.83 14.20 -0.90
CA GLY A 318 -13.70 13.42 0.00
C GLY A 318 -12.98 12.47 0.96
N ARG A 319 -11.63 12.50 1.00
CA ARG A 319 -10.81 11.68 1.91
C ARG A 319 -10.62 12.39 3.25
N ASN A 320 -10.72 11.67 4.37
CA ASN A 320 -10.76 12.21 5.72
C ASN A 320 -9.55 11.75 6.56
N PHE A 321 -8.51 12.56 6.65
CA PHE A 321 -7.31 12.26 7.42
C PHE A 321 -7.38 12.93 8.80
N ALA A 322 -8.30 12.47 9.65
CA ALA A 322 -8.49 13.00 10.99
C ALA A 322 -8.79 11.90 12.02
N ILE A 323 -8.28 12.10 13.23
CA ILE A 323 -8.49 11.27 14.39
C ILE A 323 -9.18 12.14 15.45
N PRO A 324 -10.50 12.04 15.62
CA PRO A 324 -11.20 12.72 16.70
C PRO A 324 -10.78 12.15 18.07
N LEU A 325 -10.59 13.05 19.03
CA LEU A 325 -10.15 12.73 20.38
C LEU A 325 -11.08 13.37 21.40
N ARG A 326 -11.28 12.70 22.52
CA ARG A 326 -11.83 13.27 23.74
C ARG A 326 -10.81 13.12 24.87
N LEU A 327 -10.17 14.23 25.24
CA LEU A 327 -9.15 14.26 26.28
C LEU A 327 -9.81 14.42 27.66
N ARG A 328 -9.34 13.64 28.66
CA ARG A 328 -9.70 13.84 30.07
C ARG A 328 -8.79 14.88 30.71
N ALA A 329 -9.21 15.47 31.83
CA ALA A 329 -8.35 16.33 32.65
C ALA A 329 -7.08 15.58 33.08
N GLY A 330 -5.94 16.26 33.02
CA GLY A 330 -4.63 15.68 33.30
C GLY A 330 -3.99 15.03 32.09
N GLU A 331 -3.16 14.02 32.31
CA GLU A 331 -2.37 13.36 31.29
C GLU A 331 -3.18 12.38 30.45
N ASN A 332 -2.95 12.40 29.14
CA ASN A 332 -3.51 11.51 28.13
C ASN A 332 -2.36 10.94 27.30
N VAL A 333 -2.14 9.64 27.38
CA VAL A 333 -1.07 8.92 26.67
C VAL A 333 -1.69 7.86 25.78
N LEU A 334 -1.34 7.86 24.50
CA LEU A 334 -1.75 6.86 23.53
C LEU A 334 -0.56 6.48 22.65
N ASP A 335 -0.22 5.21 22.67
CA ASP A 335 0.58 4.57 21.62
C ASP A 335 -0.39 3.63 20.88
N ASP A 336 -0.83 4.02 19.69
CA ASP A 336 -1.68 3.19 18.84
C ASP A 336 -0.83 2.19 18.07
N TYR A 337 -1.27 0.95 18.00
CA TYR A 337 -0.58 -0.13 17.28
C TYR A 337 -1.53 -0.86 16.32
N LEU A 338 -2.76 -0.37 16.16
CA LEU A 338 -3.76 -0.98 15.28
C LEU A 338 -3.88 -0.29 13.92
N HIS A 339 -3.41 0.98 13.83
CA HIS A 339 -3.51 1.77 12.62
C HIS A 339 -2.15 2.33 12.24
N ARG A 340 -1.82 2.23 10.96
CA ARG A 340 -0.60 2.80 10.41
C ARG A 340 -0.96 4.05 9.60
N LEU A 341 -0.30 5.14 9.90
CA LEU A 341 -0.42 6.43 9.21
C LEU A 341 0.81 6.64 8.34
N GLY A 342 0.63 7.31 7.21
CA GLY A 342 1.72 7.84 6.40
C GLY A 342 1.62 9.34 6.32
N GLY A 343 2.75 10.07 6.38
CA GLY A 343 2.78 11.50 6.27
C GLY A 343 4.00 12.13 6.95
N ARG A 344 4.13 13.42 6.77
CA ARG A 344 5.19 14.23 7.38
C ARG A 344 4.66 15.15 8.47
N TYR A 345 3.41 15.58 8.38
CA TYR A 345 2.86 16.61 9.25
C TYR A 345 1.70 16.09 10.09
N LEU A 346 1.73 16.44 11.38
CA LEU A 346 0.66 16.18 12.34
C LEU A 346 0.20 17.50 12.92
N CYS A 347 -1.09 17.81 12.84
CA CYS A 347 -1.65 18.98 13.51
C CYS A 347 -2.64 18.57 14.59
N LEU A 348 -2.36 18.96 15.83
CA LEU A 348 -3.24 18.76 16.98
C LEU A 348 -4.08 20.02 17.18
N PHE A 349 -5.40 19.88 17.17
CA PHE A 349 -6.38 20.88 17.54
C PHE A 349 -6.95 20.51 18.92
N VAL A 350 -6.94 21.47 19.87
CA VAL A 350 -7.47 21.27 21.23
C VAL A 350 -8.43 22.38 21.58
N GLU A 351 -9.68 22.04 21.90
CA GLU A 351 -10.65 23.00 22.39
C GLU A 351 -10.29 23.46 23.81
N GLY A 352 -10.63 24.70 24.18
CA GLY A 352 -10.47 25.22 25.53
C GLY A 352 -9.19 25.99 25.83
N GLY A 353 -8.36 26.25 24.83
CA GLY A 353 -7.31 27.28 24.88
C GLY A 353 -6.02 26.92 25.59
N GLU A 354 -5.85 25.70 26.12
CA GLU A 354 -4.62 25.29 26.81
C GLU A 354 -4.33 23.81 26.61
N VAL A 355 -3.07 23.48 26.26
CA VAL A 355 -2.55 22.11 26.20
C VAL A 355 -1.07 22.08 26.51
N THR A 356 -0.61 21.07 27.24
CA THR A 356 0.81 20.72 27.34
C THR A 356 1.07 19.52 26.45
N VAL A 357 1.96 19.67 25.48
CA VAL A 357 2.34 18.61 24.55
C VAL A 357 3.72 18.09 24.96
N THR A 358 3.80 16.82 25.27
CA THR A 358 5.07 16.11 25.50
C THR A 358 5.47 15.31 24.28
N ARG A 359 4.49 14.72 23.57
CA ARG A 359 4.74 13.91 22.40
C ARG A 359 3.58 14.03 21.41
N LEU A 360 3.92 14.32 20.16
CA LEU A 360 3.04 14.29 19.01
C LEU A 360 3.89 13.80 17.84
N SER A 361 3.85 12.51 17.56
CA SER A 361 4.78 11.87 16.63
C SER A 361 4.23 10.54 16.10
N LEU A 362 4.98 9.88 15.23
CA LEU A 362 4.75 8.50 14.79
C LEU A 362 5.90 7.61 15.27
N ARG A 363 5.58 6.39 15.69
CA ARG A 363 6.53 5.28 15.82
C ARG A 363 6.72 4.66 14.44
N GLY A 364 7.90 4.81 13.85
CA GLY A 364 8.17 4.26 12.52
C GLY A 364 7.91 2.75 12.47
N SER A 365 7.16 2.32 11.46
CA SER A 365 6.87 0.90 11.21
C SER A 365 7.14 0.61 9.75
N LEU A 366 8.11 -0.26 9.46
CA LEU A 366 8.59 -0.56 8.11
C LEU A 366 8.96 -2.03 8.02
N TYR A 367 8.87 -2.60 6.83
CA TYR A 367 9.49 -3.89 6.53
C TYR A 367 10.99 -3.85 6.83
N PRO A 368 11.58 -4.88 7.46
CA PRO A 368 12.97 -4.84 7.94
C PRO A 368 14.01 -5.01 6.83
N PHE A 369 13.91 -4.22 5.78
CA PHE A 369 14.93 -4.18 4.73
C PHE A 369 16.30 -3.82 5.26
N LYS A 370 17.33 -4.46 4.68
CA LYS A 370 18.72 -4.14 4.91
C LYS A 370 19.31 -3.54 3.63
N PRO A 371 19.38 -2.21 3.50
CA PRO A 371 19.94 -1.59 2.32
C PRO A 371 21.37 -2.05 2.04
N VAL A 372 21.65 -2.37 0.79
CA VAL A 372 23.02 -2.68 0.34
C VAL A 372 23.80 -1.37 0.30
N PRO A 373 24.91 -1.24 1.04
CA PRO A 373 25.71 -0.01 1.00
C PRO A 373 26.22 0.27 -0.41
N LYS A 374 26.00 1.50 -0.88
CA LYS A 374 26.52 2.01 -2.14
C LYS A 374 27.27 3.33 -1.92
N HIS A 375 28.30 3.54 -2.71
CA HIS A 375 29.08 4.77 -2.71
C HIS A 375 28.96 5.43 -4.09
N PHE A 376 28.83 6.74 -4.09
CA PHE A 376 28.78 7.57 -5.29
C PHE A 376 29.77 8.73 -5.10
N ASP A 377 30.66 8.96 -6.07
CA ASP A 377 31.55 10.12 -6.06
C ASP A 377 30.75 11.42 -6.25
N ASP A 378 29.72 11.39 -7.05
CA ASP A 378 28.78 12.49 -7.20
C ASP A 378 27.80 12.53 -6.02
N ARG A 379 27.83 13.65 -5.27
CA ARG A 379 26.98 13.86 -4.10
C ARG A 379 25.48 13.92 -4.44
N LEU A 380 25.13 14.47 -5.61
CA LEU A 380 23.73 14.55 -6.02
C LEU A 380 23.21 13.15 -6.35
N LEU A 381 23.96 12.35 -7.10
CA LEU A 381 23.56 10.96 -7.39
C LEU A 381 23.45 10.13 -6.11
N GLY A 382 24.37 10.33 -5.15
CA GLY A 382 24.28 9.69 -3.83
C GLY A 382 23.02 10.08 -3.05
N ALA A 383 22.64 11.36 -3.07
CA ALA A 383 21.42 11.85 -2.42
C ALA A 383 20.16 11.33 -3.12
N ILE A 384 20.17 11.31 -4.46
CA ILE A 384 19.09 10.75 -5.29
C ILE A 384 18.90 9.26 -4.96
N TYR A 385 19.97 8.47 -4.93
CA TYR A 385 19.91 7.05 -4.59
C TYR A 385 19.34 6.84 -3.19
N ALA A 386 19.82 7.58 -2.20
CA ALA A 386 19.38 7.47 -0.81
C ALA A 386 17.88 7.80 -0.65
N ALA A 387 17.39 8.83 -1.34
CA ALA A 387 15.96 9.18 -1.33
C ALA A 387 15.10 8.10 -2.00
N GLY A 388 15.57 7.50 -3.09
CA GLY A 388 14.90 6.38 -3.74
C GLY A 388 14.83 5.14 -2.83
N VAL A 389 15.94 4.76 -2.19
CA VAL A 389 15.96 3.68 -1.19
C VAL A 389 14.96 3.97 -0.06
N ARG A 390 14.92 5.21 0.44
CA ARG A 390 13.98 5.63 1.47
C ARG A 390 12.53 5.51 1.00
N THR A 391 12.23 5.91 -0.23
CA THR A 391 10.89 5.78 -0.84
C THR A 391 10.45 4.32 -0.89
N LEU A 392 11.32 3.42 -1.35
CA LEU A 392 11.04 1.98 -1.37
C LEU A 392 10.78 1.40 0.03
N GLN A 393 11.52 1.86 1.05
CA GLN A 393 11.28 1.44 2.43
C GLN A 393 9.92 1.91 2.96
N LEU A 394 9.52 3.15 2.64
CA LEU A 394 8.25 3.74 3.07
C LEU A 394 7.04 3.10 2.41
N CYS A 395 7.20 2.50 1.23
CA CYS A 395 6.15 1.82 0.48
C CYS A 395 6.23 0.28 0.62
N ALA A 396 6.84 -0.22 1.71
CA ALA A 396 6.97 -1.66 1.95
C ALA A 396 6.68 -2.00 3.42
N HIS A 397 5.65 -2.82 3.62
CA HIS A 397 5.18 -3.26 4.93
C HIS A 397 4.89 -4.77 4.91
N GLU A 398 3.66 -5.21 5.11
CA GLU A 398 3.25 -6.60 4.95
C GLU A 398 3.29 -7.04 3.48
N HIS A 399 3.17 -6.10 2.57
CA HIS A 399 3.31 -6.18 1.12
C HIS A 399 3.85 -4.85 0.58
N TYR A 400 4.09 -4.76 -0.71
CA TYR A 400 4.33 -3.47 -1.36
C TYR A 400 3.06 -2.65 -1.42
N GLU A 401 3.22 -1.34 -1.31
CA GLU A 401 2.15 -0.35 -1.36
C GLU A 401 2.49 0.72 -2.40
N ASP A 402 1.49 1.29 -3.07
CA ASP A 402 1.68 2.44 -3.94
C ASP A 402 2.28 3.61 -3.18
N CYS A 403 1.64 3.99 -2.07
CA CYS A 403 2.02 5.07 -1.19
C CYS A 403 1.62 4.78 0.28
N PRO A 404 2.31 5.35 1.28
CA PRO A 404 2.00 5.10 2.70
C PRO A 404 0.84 5.95 3.23
N TRP A 405 0.42 7.01 2.51
CA TRP A 405 -0.54 8.00 3.00
C TRP A 405 -2.00 7.61 2.72
N ARG A 406 -2.44 7.69 1.44
CA ARG A 406 -3.86 7.74 1.09
C ARG A 406 -4.44 6.43 0.59
N GLU A 407 -3.63 5.42 0.23
CA GLU A 407 -4.11 4.18 -0.39
C GLU A 407 -3.55 2.92 0.26
N GLN A 408 -2.23 2.80 0.44
CA GLN A 408 -1.55 1.62 0.99
C GLN A 408 -1.89 0.33 0.23
N GLY A 409 -2.13 0.44 -1.08
CA GLY A 409 -2.66 -0.64 -1.91
C GLY A 409 -1.56 -1.46 -2.59
N LEU A 410 -1.75 -2.78 -2.71
CA LEU A 410 -0.90 -3.67 -3.48
C LEU A 410 -1.38 -3.70 -4.94
N TYR A 411 -0.90 -2.77 -5.76
CA TYR A 411 -1.22 -2.64 -7.18
C TYR A 411 -0.16 -3.33 -8.05
N GLY A 412 -0.59 -3.85 -9.22
CA GLY A 412 0.26 -4.68 -10.07
C GLY A 412 1.49 -3.98 -10.64
N MET A 413 1.32 -2.79 -11.22
CA MET A 413 2.41 -2.01 -11.82
C MET A 413 3.35 -1.44 -10.76
N ASP A 414 2.78 -0.83 -9.72
CA ASP A 414 3.48 -0.19 -8.61
C ASP A 414 4.42 -1.18 -7.92
N SER A 415 3.87 -2.32 -7.54
CA SER A 415 4.62 -3.36 -6.86
C SER A 415 5.70 -3.98 -7.73
N ARG A 416 5.42 -4.22 -9.04
CA ARG A 416 6.44 -4.69 -9.98
C ARG A 416 7.62 -3.74 -10.06
N ASN A 417 7.35 -2.44 -10.17
CA ASN A 417 8.39 -1.43 -10.23
C ASN A 417 9.24 -1.44 -8.96
N GLN A 418 8.60 -1.45 -7.79
CA GLN A 418 9.30 -1.51 -6.50
C GLN A 418 10.12 -2.80 -6.33
N MET A 419 9.59 -3.97 -6.73
CA MET A 419 10.32 -5.24 -6.71
C MET A 419 11.59 -5.13 -7.55
N LEU A 420 11.46 -4.67 -8.79
CA LEU A 420 12.58 -4.54 -9.73
C LEU A 420 13.65 -3.59 -9.19
N TYR A 421 13.24 -2.44 -8.63
CA TYR A 421 14.16 -1.45 -8.06
C TYR A 421 14.81 -1.95 -6.76
N GLY A 422 14.06 -2.71 -5.97
CA GLY A 422 14.50 -3.27 -4.69
C GLY A 422 15.51 -4.41 -4.80
N TYR A 423 15.58 -5.13 -5.93
CA TYR A 423 16.52 -6.26 -6.07
C TYR A 423 17.99 -5.82 -5.94
N GLY A 424 18.37 -4.67 -6.51
CA GLY A 424 19.70 -4.10 -6.32
C GLY A 424 19.87 -3.45 -4.94
N ALA A 425 18.88 -2.69 -4.49
CA ALA A 425 18.94 -1.91 -3.28
C ALA A 425 18.94 -2.75 -1.99
N PHE A 426 18.29 -3.92 -1.96
CA PHE A 426 18.11 -4.72 -0.74
C PHE A 426 18.54 -6.17 -0.86
N ARG A 427 18.59 -6.77 -2.06
CA ARG A 427 18.78 -8.21 -2.28
C ARG A 427 17.80 -9.06 -1.47
N GLU A 428 16.56 -8.59 -1.39
CA GLU A 428 15.46 -9.21 -0.67
C GLU A 428 14.46 -9.79 -1.66
N TYR A 429 14.03 -11.03 -1.43
CA TYR A 429 13.17 -11.75 -2.38
C TYR A 429 11.92 -12.36 -1.72
N ALA A 430 11.84 -12.37 -0.38
CA ALA A 430 10.70 -12.93 0.34
C ALA A 430 9.45 -12.04 0.20
N LEU A 431 9.60 -10.71 0.40
CA LEU A 431 8.50 -9.76 0.24
C LEU A 431 7.96 -9.71 -1.20
N PRO A 432 8.81 -9.67 -2.27
CA PRO A 432 8.35 -9.83 -3.64
C PRO A 432 7.49 -11.09 -3.86
N ARG A 433 7.98 -12.24 -3.41
CA ARG A 433 7.26 -13.53 -3.57
C ARG A 433 5.95 -13.57 -2.80
N ALA A 434 5.93 -13.04 -1.57
CA ALA A 434 4.72 -12.94 -0.78
C ALA A 434 3.67 -12.03 -1.45
N SER A 435 4.09 -10.88 -1.99
CA SER A 435 3.22 -9.96 -2.71
C SER A 435 2.69 -10.57 -4.01
N LEU A 436 3.52 -11.28 -4.77
CA LEU A 436 3.10 -12.01 -5.98
C LEU A 436 2.06 -13.09 -5.65
N ARG A 437 2.24 -13.86 -4.55
CA ARG A 437 1.24 -14.83 -4.09
C ARG A 437 -0.08 -14.17 -3.72
N LEU A 438 -0.01 -13.06 -2.97
CA LEU A 438 -1.22 -12.34 -2.54
C LEU A 438 -2.02 -11.82 -3.73
N MET A 439 -1.34 -11.30 -4.76
CA MET A 439 -1.98 -10.92 -6.03
C MET A 439 -2.54 -12.15 -6.77
N ALA A 440 -1.82 -13.27 -6.83
CA ALA A 440 -2.30 -14.51 -7.45
C ALA A 440 -3.57 -15.04 -6.76
N TYR A 441 -3.65 -14.96 -5.43
CA TYR A 441 -4.84 -15.35 -4.67
C TYR A 441 -6.03 -14.41 -4.89
N SER A 442 -5.81 -13.21 -5.45
CA SER A 442 -6.85 -12.26 -5.83
C SER A 442 -7.35 -12.40 -7.27
N VAL A 443 -6.85 -13.38 -8.02
CA VAL A 443 -7.29 -13.64 -9.41
C VAL A 443 -8.79 -13.94 -9.43
N GLN A 444 -9.50 -13.17 -10.25
CA GLN A 444 -10.95 -13.21 -10.36
C GLN A 444 -11.40 -14.36 -11.27
N GLU A 445 -12.71 -14.57 -11.39
CA GLU A 445 -13.28 -15.66 -12.21
C GLU A 445 -12.90 -15.54 -13.69
N ASP A 446 -12.75 -14.30 -14.20
CA ASP A 446 -12.34 -14.03 -15.57
C ASP A 446 -10.84 -14.23 -15.85
N GLY A 447 -10.06 -14.60 -14.84
CA GLY A 447 -8.64 -14.87 -14.95
C GLY A 447 -7.73 -13.67 -14.69
N LEU A 448 -8.23 -12.44 -14.53
CA LEU A 448 -7.40 -11.27 -14.26
C LEU A 448 -7.20 -11.03 -12.76
N VAL A 449 -6.08 -10.42 -12.38
CA VAL A 449 -5.87 -9.96 -11.00
C VAL A 449 -6.89 -8.89 -10.63
N ALA A 450 -7.30 -8.82 -9.37
CA ALA A 450 -8.12 -7.72 -8.87
C ALA A 450 -7.36 -6.40 -9.02
N LEU A 451 -8.09 -5.28 -8.98
CA LEU A 451 -7.51 -3.92 -9.03
C LEU A 451 -6.31 -3.79 -8.08
N CYS A 452 -6.47 -4.26 -6.86
CA CYS A 452 -5.44 -4.38 -5.84
C CYS A 452 -5.68 -5.63 -4.99
N ALA A 453 -4.65 -6.16 -4.37
CA ALA A 453 -4.77 -7.34 -3.53
C ALA A 453 -4.73 -6.93 -2.03
N PRO A 454 -5.45 -7.66 -1.16
CA PRO A 454 -6.36 -8.78 -1.43
C PRO A 454 -7.81 -8.36 -1.71
N ALA A 455 -8.08 -7.10 -2.02
CA ALA A 455 -9.41 -6.53 -2.19
C ALA A 455 -10.33 -7.34 -3.13
N ARG A 456 -11.63 -7.10 -2.98
CA ARG A 456 -12.66 -7.57 -3.92
C ARG A 456 -13.25 -6.37 -4.66
N SER A 457 -12.42 -5.68 -5.44
CA SER A 457 -12.88 -4.56 -6.24
C SER A 457 -13.71 -5.03 -7.43
N ALA A 458 -14.79 -4.30 -7.72
CA ALA A 458 -15.55 -4.51 -8.94
C ALA A 458 -14.79 -4.02 -10.19
N VAL A 459 -13.79 -3.16 -10.02
CA VAL A 459 -12.95 -2.62 -11.09
C VAL A 459 -11.71 -3.49 -11.27
N CYS A 460 -11.29 -3.67 -12.52
CA CYS A 460 -10.07 -4.39 -12.89
C CYS A 460 -9.27 -3.56 -13.91
N ILE A 461 -7.97 -3.51 -13.74
CA ILE A 461 -7.01 -2.94 -14.71
C ILE A 461 -6.32 -4.11 -15.42
N PRO A 462 -6.66 -4.41 -16.69
CA PRO A 462 -6.11 -5.56 -17.39
C PRO A 462 -4.58 -5.56 -17.49
N SER A 463 -3.97 -4.39 -17.73
CA SER A 463 -2.50 -4.24 -17.80
C SER A 463 -1.79 -4.68 -16.51
N PHE A 464 -2.46 -4.65 -15.34
CA PHE A 464 -1.86 -5.08 -14.07
C PHE A 464 -1.59 -6.59 -14.02
N SER A 465 -2.39 -7.40 -14.73
CA SER A 465 -2.08 -8.82 -14.91
C SER A 465 -0.81 -9.02 -15.76
N VAL A 466 -0.58 -8.16 -16.76
CA VAL A 466 0.66 -8.19 -17.56
C VAL A 466 1.87 -7.78 -16.71
N TRP A 467 1.72 -6.74 -15.88
CA TRP A 467 2.78 -6.32 -14.95
C TRP A 467 3.09 -7.39 -13.89
N TRP A 468 2.09 -8.14 -13.44
CA TRP A 468 2.32 -9.30 -12.56
C TRP A 468 3.16 -10.38 -13.25
N MET A 469 2.91 -10.67 -14.54
CA MET A 469 3.70 -11.62 -15.33
C MET A 469 5.16 -11.16 -15.46
N PHE A 470 5.39 -9.86 -15.71
CA PHE A 470 6.74 -9.29 -15.68
C PHE A 470 7.41 -9.50 -14.32
N ALA A 471 6.72 -9.17 -13.22
CA ALA A 471 7.26 -9.31 -11.87
C ALA A 471 7.63 -10.75 -11.53
N LEU A 472 6.85 -11.75 -11.98
CA LEU A 472 7.17 -13.16 -11.82
C LEU A 472 8.47 -13.53 -12.57
N CYS A 473 8.59 -13.12 -13.84
CA CYS A 473 9.77 -13.38 -14.65
C CYS A 473 11.02 -12.70 -14.06
N GLU A 474 10.91 -11.43 -13.68
CA GLU A 474 11.98 -10.65 -13.09
C GLU A 474 12.44 -11.19 -11.72
N ASN A 475 11.51 -11.68 -10.90
CA ASN A 475 11.85 -12.37 -9.68
C ASN A 475 12.65 -13.67 -9.94
N ALA A 476 12.23 -14.44 -10.94
CA ALA A 476 12.93 -15.65 -11.33
C ALA A 476 14.32 -15.37 -11.95
N GLU A 477 14.50 -14.24 -12.63
CA GLU A 477 15.79 -13.79 -13.15
C GLU A 477 16.72 -13.30 -12.01
N ALA A 478 16.18 -12.57 -11.04
CA ALA A 478 16.94 -12.03 -9.93
C ALA A 478 17.34 -13.11 -8.90
N ALA A 479 16.43 -14.04 -8.59
CA ALA A 479 16.67 -15.14 -7.64
C ALA A 479 15.74 -16.32 -7.93
N TYR A 480 16.19 -17.22 -8.77
CA TYR A 480 15.41 -18.36 -9.19
C TYR A 480 15.06 -19.31 -8.03
N ASP A 481 13.77 -19.64 -7.93
CA ASP A 481 13.22 -20.60 -7.00
C ASP A 481 12.21 -21.48 -7.75
N ALA A 482 12.61 -22.70 -8.05
CA ALA A 482 11.80 -23.63 -8.84
C ALA A 482 10.47 -24.00 -8.17
N ALA A 483 10.41 -24.04 -6.84
CA ALA A 483 9.17 -24.34 -6.12
C ALA A 483 8.18 -23.19 -6.26
N PHE A 484 8.64 -21.95 -6.08
CA PHE A 484 7.84 -20.75 -6.26
C PHE A 484 7.38 -20.56 -7.71
N VAL A 485 8.28 -20.74 -8.67
CA VAL A 485 7.94 -20.64 -10.11
C VAL A 485 6.86 -21.64 -10.48
N ARG A 486 7.01 -22.92 -10.10
CA ARG A 486 6.00 -23.96 -10.35
C ARG A 486 4.66 -23.72 -9.68
N GLU A 487 4.66 -23.06 -8.52
CA GLU A 487 3.45 -22.63 -7.83
C GLU A 487 2.73 -21.51 -8.61
N MET A 488 3.48 -20.56 -9.21
CA MET A 488 2.92 -19.36 -9.83
C MET A 488 2.56 -19.52 -11.31
N LEU A 489 3.22 -20.40 -12.07
CA LEU A 489 2.96 -20.58 -13.50
C LEU A 489 1.49 -20.87 -13.85
N PRO A 490 0.73 -21.72 -13.10
CA PRO A 490 -0.69 -21.92 -13.39
C PRO A 490 -1.55 -20.65 -13.30
N TYR A 491 -1.17 -19.69 -12.43
CA TYR A 491 -1.84 -18.39 -12.36
C TYR A 491 -1.50 -17.54 -13.59
N ALA A 492 -0.23 -17.54 -14.03
CA ALA A 492 0.17 -16.86 -15.26
C ALA A 492 -0.60 -17.39 -16.48
N GLU A 493 -0.68 -18.69 -16.63
CA GLU A 493 -1.45 -19.33 -17.70
C GLU A 493 -2.93 -18.91 -17.69
N ARG A 494 -3.55 -18.92 -16.50
CA ARG A 494 -4.93 -18.48 -16.34
C ARG A 494 -5.11 -17.01 -16.69
N MET A 495 -4.16 -16.15 -16.35
CA MET A 495 -4.19 -14.73 -16.68
C MET A 495 -4.04 -14.45 -18.17
N LEU A 496 -3.44 -15.36 -18.95
CA LEU A 496 -3.30 -15.19 -20.41
C LEU A 496 -4.62 -15.40 -21.18
N GLU A 497 -5.52 -16.22 -20.68
CA GLU A 497 -6.74 -16.60 -21.39
C GLU A 497 -7.64 -15.40 -21.77
N PRO A 498 -7.94 -14.43 -20.89
CA PRO A 498 -8.75 -13.27 -21.25
C PRO A 498 -8.10 -12.39 -22.34
N PHE A 499 -6.78 -12.36 -22.44
CA PHE A 499 -6.08 -11.67 -23.50
C PHE A 499 -6.15 -12.46 -24.82
N ARG A 500 -5.94 -13.78 -24.79
CA ARG A 500 -6.08 -14.65 -25.98
C ARG A 500 -7.45 -14.53 -26.63
N MET A 501 -8.51 -14.53 -25.80
CA MET A 501 -9.89 -14.35 -26.27
C MET A 501 -10.16 -12.99 -26.94
N ARG A 502 -9.34 -11.96 -26.63
CA ARG A 502 -9.46 -10.60 -27.18
C ARG A 502 -8.39 -10.26 -28.21
N THR A 503 -7.56 -11.21 -28.59
CA THR A 503 -6.54 -11.01 -29.61
C THR A 503 -7.09 -11.33 -31.00
N ASP A 504 -6.87 -10.44 -31.92
CA ASP A 504 -7.11 -10.64 -33.36
C ASP A 504 -5.87 -10.21 -34.17
N ARG A 505 -6.03 -10.11 -35.49
CA ARG A 505 -4.94 -9.67 -36.40
C ARG A 505 -4.38 -8.27 -36.07
N ASN A 506 -5.06 -7.48 -35.27
CA ASN A 506 -4.63 -6.14 -34.84
C ASN A 506 -3.98 -6.17 -33.44
N GLY A 507 -3.78 -7.33 -32.87
CA GLY A 507 -3.30 -7.48 -31.50
C GLY A 507 -4.43 -7.55 -30.49
N VAL A 508 -4.17 -7.10 -29.28
CA VAL A 508 -5.14 -7.16 -28.16
C VAL A 508 -6.17 -6.04 -28.29
N ASN A 509 -7.44 -6.40 -28.34
CA ASN A 509 -8.54 -5.46 -28.26
C ASN A 509 -8.76 -5.01 -26.80
N ALA A 510 -9.05 -3.73 -26.61
CA ALA A 510 -9.33 -3.15 -25.31
C ALA A 510 -10.52 -3.84 -24.63
N PHE A 511 -10.48 -3.87 -23.31
CA PHE A 511 -11.55 -4.38 -22.46
C PHE A 511 -12.62 -3.29 -22.33
N THR A 512 -13.70 -3.44 -23.05
CA THR A 512 -14.70 -2.36 -23.25
C THR A 512 -15.77 -2.30 -22.18
N GLU A 513 -16.02 -3.38 -21.43
CA GLU A 513 -17.06 -3.49 -20.41
C GLU A 513 -16.77 -2.49 -19.24
N PRO A 514 -17.81 -1.95 -18.57
CA PRO A 514 -17.66 -0.87 -17.57
C PRO A 514 -16.71 -1.19 -16.41
N ARG A 515 -16.61 -2.46 -16.01
CA ARG A 515 -15.74 -2.90 -14.92
C ARG A 515 -14.25 -2.79 -15.23
N PHE A 516 -13.86 -2.66 -16.50
CA PHE A 516 -12.46 -2.60 -16.90
C PHE A 516 -11.98 -1.16 -17.06
N TRP A 517 -10.90 -0.85 -16.38
CA TRP A 517 -10.17 0.39 -16.51
C TRP A 517 -8.91 0.16 -17.34
N ASN A 518 -8.91 0.60 -18.61
CA ASN A 518 -7.77 0.41 -19.53
C ASN A 518 -6.64 1.41 -19.22
N PHE A 519 -6.16 1.36 -18.00
CA PHE A 519 -5.08 2.20 -17.49
C PHE A 519 -3.71 1.62 -17.87
N HIS A 520 -2.79 2.47 -18.31
CA HIS A 520 -1.38 2.15 -18.49
C HIS A 520 -0.49 2.98 -17.57
N GLU A 521 -0.69 4.29 -17.53
CA GLU A 521 -0.05 5.27 -16.66
C GLU A 521 -0.80 6.61 -16.69
N TRP A 522 -0.33 7.62 -15.96
CA TRP A 522 -1.02 8.91 -15.82
C TRP A 522 -0.78 9.92 -16.94
N SER A 523 0.01 9.61 -17.97
CA SER A 523 0.17 10.52 -19.10
C SER A 523 -1.11 10.66 -19.93
N ASP A 524 -1.25 11.80 -20.61
CA ASP A 524 -2.42 12.10 -21.43
C ASP A 524 -2.70 11.00 -22.45
N GLY A 525 -3.93 10.49 -22.44
CA GLY A 525 -4.36 9.41 -23.33
C GLY A 525 -4.08 8.00 -22.84
N LEU A 526 -3.27 7.81 -21.79
CA LEU A 526 -2.92 6.50 -21.20
C LEU A 526 -3.57 6.22 -19.84
N SER A 527 -4.23 7.21 -19.25
CA SER A 527 -4.99 7.03 -17.99
C SER A 527 -6.25 6.17 -18.12
N GLY A 528 -6.64 5.79 -19.33
CA GLY A 528 -7.78 4.91 -19.59
C GLY A 528 -9.15 5.52 -19.31
N GLY A 529 -9.24 6.84 -19.04
CA GLY A 529 -10.46 7.55 -18.70
C GLY A 529 -10.91 7.31 -17.25
N GLN A 530 -12.22 7.18 -17.02
CA GLN A 530 -12.76 7.00 -15.66
C GLN A 530 -12.78 5.53 -15.25
N ALA A 531 -12.35 5.25 -14.03
CA ALA A 531 -12.34 3.91 -13.45
C ALA A 531 -13.73 3.31 -13.23
N PHE A 532 -14.72 4.12 -12.86
CA PHE A 532 -16.08 3.68 -12.51
C PHE A 532 -17.08 4.15 -13.57
N ARG A 533 -16.97 3.59 -14.79
CA ARG A 533 -17.87 3.89 -15.89
C ARG A 533 -19.20 3.13 -15.74
N THR A 534 -20.25 3.73 -16.25
CA THR A 534 -21.55 3.07 -16.41
C THR A 534 -21.79 2.56 -17.84
N GLU A 535 -20.98 3.00 -18.80
CA GLU A 535 -21.15 2.71 -20.23
C GLU A 535 -20.01 1.86 -20.79
N THR A 536 -20.32 1.04 -21.76
CA THR A 536 -19.37 0.27 -22.55
C THR A 536 -18.62 1.20 -23.50
N LEU A 537 -17.28 1.03 -23.60
CA LEU A 537 -16.46 1.80 -24.55
C LEU A 537 -16.68 1.33 -25.99
N ALA A 538 -16.48 2.25 -26.94
CA ALA A 538 -16.32 1.86 -28.33
C ALA A 538 -15.10 0.96 -28.51
N PRO A 539 -15.18 -0.13 -29.30
CA PRO A 539 -14.06 -1.05 -29.49
C PRO A 539 -12.86 -0.36 -30.18
N TYR A 540 -11.65 -0.71 -29.68
CA TYR A 540 -10.39 -0.34 -30.31
C TYR A 540 -9.33 -1.40 -30.00
N ALA A 541 -8.30 -1.51 -30.84
CA ALA A 541 -7.17 -2.35 -30.54
C ALA A 541 -6.06 -1.52 -29.87
N ASP A 542 -5.45 -2.10 -28.82
CA ASP A 542 -4.48 -1.46 -27.94
C ASP A 542 -3.06 -1.96 -28.27
N GLY A 543 -2.29 -1.14 -28.97
CA GLY A 543 -0.92 -1.46 -29.38
C GLY A 543 0.04 -1.50 -28.21
N LEU A 544 -0.15 -0.64 -27.21
CA LEU A 544 0.69 -0.63 -26.01
C LEU A 544 0.48 -1.90 -25.18
N LEU A 545 -0.78 -2.29 -24.95
CA LEU A 545 -1.09 -3.55 -24.26
C LEU A 545 -0.56 -4.75 -25.06
N THR A 546 -0.64 -4.71 -26.40
CA THR A 546 -0.09 -5.76 -27.28
C THR A 546 1.42 -5.89 -27.14
N ALA A 547 2.17 -4.77 -27.10
CA ALA A 547 3.62 -4.76 -26.95
C ALA A 547 4.06 -5.27 -25.57
N LEU A 548 3.39 -4.80 -24.51
CA LEU A 548 3.64 -5.26 -23.13
C LEU A 548 3.38 -6.77 -23.00
N LEU A 549 2.23 -7.22 -23.48
CA LEU A 549 1.85 -8.63 -23.42
C LEU A 549 2.80 -9.51 -24.22
N GLN A 550 3.23 -9.08 -25.42
CA GLN A 550 4.22 -9.80 -26.25
C GLN A 550 5.50 -10.08 -25.44
N SER A 551 6.04 -9.03 -24.81
CA SER A 551 7.27 -9.15 -24.01
C SER A 551 7.09 -10.05 -22.78
N ALA A 552 5.95 -9.94 -22.09
CA ALA A 552 5.64 -10.78 -20.93
C ALA A 552 5.49 -12.25 -21.31
N VAL A 553 4.77 -12.55 -22.41
CA VAL A 553 4.55 -13.93 -22.90
C VAL A 553 5.85 -14.55 -23.37
N ALA A 554 6.70 -13.81 -24.07
CA ALA A 554 8.01 -14.31 -24.51
C ALA A 554 8.90 -14.69 -23.30
N ARG A 555 8.88 -13.91 -22.23
CA ARG A 555 9.62 -14.22 -20.98
C ARG A 555 9.01 -15.40 -20.22
N LEU A 556 7.68 -15.50 -20.16
CA LEU A 556 7.00 -16.65 -19.56
C LEU A 556 7.34 -17.95 -20.32
N ALA A 557 7.40 -17.93 -21.64
CA ALA A 557 7.81 -19.09 -22.44
C ALA A 557 9.19 -19.62 -22.03
N LEU A 558 10.14 -18.74 -21.71
CA LEU A 558 11.45 -19.13 -21.19
C LEU A 558 11.36 -19.81 -19.82
N LEU A 559 10.47 -19.33 -18.92
CA LEU A 559 10.23 -19.99 -17.62
C LEU A 559 9.59 -21.36 -17.77
N GLU A 560 8.58 -21.48 -18.63
CA GLU A 560 7.92 -22.76 -18.93
C GLU A 560 8.93 -23.79 -19.49
N ARG A 561 9.77 -23.36 -20.40
CA ARG A 561 10.84 -24.19 -20.99
C ARG A 561 11.86 -24.61 -19.93
N ARG A 562 12.24 -23.70 -19.03
CA ARG A 562 13.15 -23.98 -17.91
C ARG A 562 12.58 -25.03 -16.94
N GLU A 563 11.27 -25.03 -16.73
CA GLU A 563 10.55 -26.01 -15.91
C GLU A 563 10.21 -27.30 -16.65
N GLY A 564 10.63 -27.47 -17.90
CA GLY A 564 10.39 -28.64 -18.72
C GLY A 564 8.96 -28.74 -19.27
N ARG A 565 8.17 -27.68 -19.19
CA ARG A 565 6.78 -27.60 -19.66
C ARG A 565 6.75 -27.15 -21.14
N LEU A 566 7.29 -28.03 -22.01
CA LEU A 566 7.63 -27.68 -23.39
C LEU A 566 6.40 -27.31 -24.25
N ALA A 567 5.28 -28.01 -24.08
CA ALA A 567 4.07 -27.70 -24.84
C ALA A 567 3.49 -26.31 -24.51
N GLN A 568 3.54 -25.91 -23.23
CA GLN A 568 3.15 -24.57 -22.78
C GLN A 568 4.11 -23.52 -23.33
N ALA A 569 5.42 -23.76 -23.28
CA ALA A 569 6.44 -22.90 -23.84
C ALA A 569 6.22 -22.65 -25.33
N GLU A 570 6.04 -23.72 -26.14
CA GLU A 570 5.79 -23.61 -27.57
C GLU A 570 4.50 -22.84 -27.90
N GLY A 571 3.43 -23.07 -27.12
CA GLY A 571 2.18 -22.32 -27.24
C GLY A 571 2.32 -20.84 -26.92
N MET A 572 3.16 -20.49 -25.94
CA MET A 572 3.47 -19.10 -25.59
C MET A 572 4.40 -18.45 -26.64
N GLU A 573 5.40 -19.17 -27.15
CA GLU A 573 6.29 -18.68 -28.22
C GLU A 573 5.48 -18.35 -29.50
N THR A 574 4.54 -19.21 -29.87
CA THR A 574 3.62 -18.98 -30.99
C THR A 574 2.78 -17.72 -30.75
N TYR A 575 2.18 -17.59 -29.58
CA TYR A 575 1.37 -16.42 -29.25
C TYR A 575 2.18 -15.13 -29.20
N ALA A 576 3.41 -15.14 -28.67
CA ALA A 576 4.31 -14.02 -28.70
C ALA A 576 4.66 -13.58 -30.14
N ALA A 577 4.84 -14.54 -31.05
CA ALA A 577 5.08 -14.27 -32.49
C ALA A 577 3.84 -13.64 -33.16
N GLU A 578 2.64 -14.10 -32.85
CA GLU A 578 1.38 -13.51 -33.36
C GLU A 578 1.23 -12.07 -32.89
N LEU A 579 1.50 -11.77 -31.61
CA LEU A 579 1.46 -10.42 -31.06
C LEU A 579 2.52 -9.51 -31.71
N ALA A 580 3.74 -10.01 -31.95
CA ALA A 580 4.79 -9.29 -32.64
C ALA A 580 4.39 -8.94 -34.09
N ALA A 581 3.79 -9.87 -34.82
CA ALA A 581 3.28 -9.63 -36.16
C ALA A 581 2.15 -8.58 -36.19
N ALA A 582 1.30 -8.57 -35.16
CA ALA A 582 0.24 -7.56 -35.01
C ALA A 582 0.80 -6.15 -34.77
N LEU A 583 1.93 -6.01 -34.06
CA LEU A 583 2.55 -4.71 -33.76
C LEU A 583 3.00 -3.96 -35.04
N GLU A 584 3.39 -4.64 -36.09
CA GLU A 584 3.75 -3.98 -37.36
C GLU A 584 2.62 -3.14 -37.97
N ARG A 585 1.36 -3.42 -37.61
CA ARG A 585 0.21 -2.64 -38.06
C ARG A 585 0.12 -1.26 -37.42
N TYR A 586 0.82 -1.04 -36.31
CA TYR A 586 0.87 0.23 -35.57
C TYR A 586 2.00 1.14 -36.07
N TYR A 587 2.97 0.60 -36.79
CA TYR A 587 4.07 1.40 -37.35
C TYR A 587 3.59 2.29 -38.49
N GLU A 588 3.99 3.55 -38.48
CA GLU A 588 3.70 4.55 -39.47
C GLU A 588 5.01 4.94 -40.19
N GLU A 589 5.15 4.59 -41.45
CA GLU A 589 6.36 4.91 -42.25
C GLU A 589 6.62 6.42 -42.33
N GLU A 590 5.55 7.25 -42.43
CA GLU A 590 5.67 8.69 -42.56
C GLU A 590 6.23 9.35 -41.29
N SER A 591 5.78 8.93 -40.12
CA SER A 591 6.26 9.45 -38.83
C SER A 591 7.48 8.69 -38.31
N GLY A 592 7.69 7.45 -38.72
CA GLY A 592 8.69 6.54 -38.16
C GLY A 592 8.37 6.08 -36.74
N LEU A 593 7.10 6.15 -36.30
CA LEU A 593 6.65 5.86 -34.97
C LEU A 593 5.57 4.77 -34.91
N TYR A 594 5.43 4.13 -33.77
CA TYR A 594 4.31 3.25 -33.47
C TYR A 594 3.15 4.05 -32.89
N ALA A 595 1.99 3.99 -33.51
CA ALA A 595 0.76 4.50 -32.93
C ALA A 595 0.36 3.66 -31.70
N THR A 596 -0.28 4.27 -30.72
CA THR A 596 -0.67 3.57 -29.49
C THR A 596 -1.95 2.76 -29.67
N PHE A 597 -2.88 3.25 -30.48
CA PHE A 597 -4.19 2.63 -30.66
C PHE A 597 -4.57 2.49 -32.14
N LEU A 598 -5.42 1.50 -32.45
CA LEU A 598 -6.19 1.43 -33.69
C LEU A 598 -7.68 1.61 -33.40
N ARG A 599 -8.24 2.76 -33.80
CA ARG A 599 -9.65 3.10 -33.60
C ARG A 599 -10.36 3.12 -34.96
N GLY A 600 -11.29 2.19 -35.17
CA GLY A 600 -11.96 2.04 -36.47
C GLY A 600 -10.96 1.78 -37.60
N GLY A 601 -9.89 1.06 -37.34
CA GLY A 601 -8.80 0.77 -38.29
C GLY A 601 -7.82 1.93 -38.56
N LYS A 602 -7.98 3.08 -37.91
CA LYS A 602 -7.09 4.25 -38.01
C LYS A 602 -6.13 4.27 -36.84
N ARG A 603 -4.87 4.59 -37.10
CA ARG A 603 -3.83 4.79 -36.11
C ARG A 603 -4.10 6.07 -35.30
N ALA A 604 -3.91 6.02 -33.97
CA ALA A 604 -4.20 7.13 -33.09
C ALA A 604 -3.25 7.15 -31.87
N GLY A 605 -2.76 8.34 -31.54
CA GLY A 605 -1.92 8.62 -30.39
C GLY A 605 -0.49 8.11 -30.54
N HIS A 606 0.46 8.93 -30.15
CA HIS A 606 1.87 8.56 -30.04
C HIS A 606 2.33 8.88 -28.61
N HIS A 607 2.82 7.88 -27.91
CA HIS A 607 3.29 8.01 -26.52
C HIS A 607 4.72 7.47 -26.41
N VAL A 608 5.54 8.10 -25.58
CA VAL A 608 6.90 7.64 -25.28
C VAL A 608 6.89 6.20 -24.79
N LEU A 609 5.94 5.85 -23.90
CA LEU A 609 5.81 4.49 -23.40
C LEU A 609 5.51 3.46 -24.49
N MET A 610 4.74 3.82 -25.53
CA MET A 610 4.51 2.92 -26.67
C MET A 610 5.78 2.64 -27.45
N GLN A 611 6.59 3.68 -27.74
CA GLN A 611 7.86 3.51 -28.43
C GLN A 611 8.83 2.65 -27.62
N ALA A 612 8.90 2.90 -26.30
CA ALA A 612 9.71 2.12 -25.37
C ALA A 612 9.27 0.65 -25.35
N ALA A 613 7.96 0.39 -25.18
CA ALA A 613 7.42 -0.96 -25.16
C ALA A 613 7.71 -1.70 -26.48
N ALA A 614 7.57 -1.05 -27.64
CA ALA A 614 7.90 -1.62 -28.93
C ALA A 614 9.37 -2.05 -29.00
N ILE A 615 10.32 -1.18 -28.62
CA ILE A 615 11.76 -1.51 -28.57
C ILE A 615 12.02 -2.72 -27.65
N LEU A 616 11.34 -2.75 -26.49
CA LEU A 616 11.55 -3.79 -25.47
C LEU A 616 11.02 -5.16 -25.89
N THR A 617 10.12 -5.27 -26.88
CA THR A 617 9.73 -6.55 -27.49
C THR A 617 10.92 -7.29 -28.10
N GLY A 618 11.95 -6.55 -28.54
CA GLY A 618 13.09 -7.10 -29.24
C GLY A 618 12.80 -7.50 -30.71
N THR A 619 11.61 -7.15 -31.21
CA THR A 619 11.18 -7.51 -32.58
C THR A 619 11.23 -6.33 -33.54
N VAL A 620 11.51 -5.12 -33.08
CA VAL A 620 11.65 -3.92 -33.89
C VAL A 620 12.88 -4.05 -34.82
N PRO A 621 12.74 -3.81 -36.14
CA PRO A 621 13.85 -3.80 -37.07
C PRO A 621 14.95 -2.81 -36.66
N ALA A 622 16.22 -3.21 -36.83
CA ALA A 622 17.38 -2.45 -36.37
C ALA A 622 17.44 -1.02 -36.96
N GLU A 623 17.00 -0.84 -38.19
CA GLU A 623 16.96 0.45 -38.89
C GLU A 623 15.99 1.46 -38.27
N ARG A 624 14.99 1.00 -37.48
CA ARG A 624 14.03 1.87 -36.79
C ARG A 624 14.55 2.33 -35.43
N LEU A 625 15.48 1.60 -34.80
CA LEU A 625 15.91 1.84 -33.41
C LEU A 625 16.46 3.25 -33.19
N ALA A 626 17.29 3.76 -34.08
CA ALA A 626 17.90 5.10 -33.98
C ALA A 626 16.83 6.22 -33.95
N GLY A 627 15.83 6.13 -34.84
CA GLY A 627 14.71 7.09 -34.88
C GLY A 627 13.85 7.05 -33.61
N LEU A 628 13.50 5.86 -33.18
CA LEU A 628 12.71 5.66 -31.94
C LEU A 628 13.50 6.12 -30.71
N GLY A 629 14.81 5.78 -30.60
CA GLY A 629 15.66 6.21 -29.50
C GLY A 629 15.78 7.74 -29.43
N SER A 630 15.86 8.42 -30.58
CA SER A 630 15.83 9.89 -30.61
C SER A 630 14.51 10.46 -30.09
N GLU A 631 13.37 9.87 -30.45
CA GLU A 631 12.06 10.32 -29.98
C GLU A 631 11.85 10.06 -28.49
N LEU A 632 12.36 8.93 -27.93
CA LEU A 632 12.34 8.68 -26.48
C LEU A 632 13.04 9.79 -25.69
N LYS A 633 14.09 10.38 -26.25
CA LYS A 633 14.88 11.45 -25.61
C LYS A 633 14.25 12.83 -25.77
N GLN A 634 13.67 13.13 -26.92
CA GLN A 634 13.19 14.48 -27.24
C GLN A 634 11.70 14.68 -27.03
N ALA A 635 10.91 13.62 -27.10
CA ALA A 635 9.45 13.60 -26.98
C ALA A 635 8.75 14.72 -27.79
N LYS A 636 9.23 15.01 -29.01
CA LYS A 636 8.71 16.10 -29.85
C LYS A 636 7.34 15.82 -30.43
N ARG A 637 7.07 14.55 -30.71
CA ARG A 637 5.84 14.07 -31.37
C ARG A 637 5.08 13.07 -30.54
N CYS A 638 5.68 12.63 -29.42
CA CYS A 638 5.08 11.69 -28.50
C CYS A 638 4.70 12.38 -27.19
N VAL A 639 3.59 11.98 -26.60
CA VAL A 639 3.24 12.36 -25.23
C VAL A 639 4.29 11.76 -24.29
N PRO A 640 4.95 12.55 -23.43
CA PRO A 640 5.95 12.06 -22.49
C PRO A 640 5.34 11.12 -21.43
N CYS A 641 6.15 10.22 -20.88
CA CYS A 641 5.72 9.38 -19.76
C CYS A 641 5.94 10.07 -18.40
N THR A 642 5.19 9.60 -17.40
CA THR A 642 5.35 10.01 -16.00
C THR A 642 6.43 9.17 -15.30
N PRO A 643 6.81 9.47 -14.05
CA PRO A 643 7.75 8.66 -13.28
C PRO A 643 7.44 7.16 -13.25
N ALA A 644 6.15 6.79 -13.33
CA ALA A 644 5.69 5.40 -13.38
C ALA A 644 6.31 4.56 -14.50
N ALA A 645 6.57 5.17 -15.66
CA ALA A 645 7.02 4.49 -16.88
C ALA A 645 8.49 4.78 -17.24
N LEU A 646 9.22 5.57 -16.46
CA LEU A 646 10.62 5.92 -16.76
C LEU A 646 11.55 4.71 -16.84
N GLN A 647 11.26 3.63 -16.10
CA GLN A 647 12.06 2.40 -16.20
C GLN A 647 12.04 1.83 -17.62
N ALA A 648 10.87 1.71 -18.23
CA ALA A 648 10.73 1.22 -19.59
C ALA A 648 11.42 2.15 -20.61
N LYS A 649 11.27 3.48 -20.41
CA LYS A 649 11.95 4.49 -21.22
C LYS A 649 13.48 4.35 -21.18
N TYR A 650 14.05 4.29 -19.98
CA TYR A 650 15.51 4.20 -19.82
C TYR A 650 16.07 2.88 -20.34
N GLU A 651 15.39 1.77 -20.09
CA GLU A 651 15.82 0.48 -20.62
C GLU A 651 15.75 0.45 -22.15
N ALA A 652 14.73 1.06 -22.76
CA ALA A 652 14.60 1.18 -24.20
C ALA A 652 15.69 2.09 -24.82
N ILE A 653 16.06 3.20 -24.18
CA ILE A 653 17.18 4.06 -24.60
C ILE A 653 18.49 3.28 -24.56
N MET A 654 18.75 2.57 -23.47
CA MET A 654 19.96 1.75 -23.34
C MET A 654 20.04 0.65 -24.39
N LYS A 655 18.88 0.11 -24.82
CA LYS A 655 18.79 -0.88 -25.90
C LYS A 655 18.95 -0.27 -27.29
N ALA A 656 18.43 0.94 -27.51
CA ALA A 656 18.41 1.58 -28.83
C ALA A 656 19.79 2.16 -29.22
N ASP A 657 20.46 2.87 -28.34
CA ASP A 657 21.72 3.56 -28.59
C ASP A 657 22.71 3.61 -27.41
N GLY A 658 22.33 3.11 -26.25
CA GLY A 658 23.20 3.07 -25.07
C GLY A 658 23.47 4.43 -24.42
N ASP A 659 22.63 5.45 -24.67
CA ASP A 659 22.86 6.82 -24.18
C ASP A 659 22.62 6.96 -22.67
N LYS A 660 23.55 6.42 -21.91
CA LYS A 660 23.60 6.50 -20.44
C LYS A 660 23.61 7.95 -19.95
N ALA A 661 24.33 8.84 -20.65
CA ALA A 661 24.46 10.23 -20.23
C ALA A 661 23.11 10.94 -20.20
N PHE A 662 22.31 10.78 -21.25
CA PHE A 662 20.95 11.32 -21.29
C PHE A 662 20.10 10.84 -20.09
N CYS A 663 20.15 9.54 -19.79
CA CYS A 663 19.37 8.98 -18.69
C CYS A 663 19.82 9.55 -17.33
N LEU A 664 21.12 9.72 -17.11
CA LEU A 664 21.65 10.34 -15.89
C LEU A 664 21.25 11.81 -15.77
N ASP A 665 21.33 12.57 -16.86
CA ASP A 665 20.92 13.97 -16.88
C ASP A 665 19.42 14.12 -16.56
N GLU A 666 18.57 13.25 -17.12
CA GLU A 666 17.12 13.26 -16.81
C GLU A 666 16.85 12.83 -15.37
N ILE A 667 17.56 11.84 -14.85
CA ILE A 667 17.48 11.44 -13.44
C ILE A 667 17.85 12.63 -12.54
N CYS A 668 18.94 13.33 -12.81
CA CYS A 668 19.33 14.52 -12.05
C CYS A 668 18.29 15.65 -12.18
N ARG A 669 17.72 15.86 -13.36
CA ARG A 669 16.68 16.87 -13.57
C ARG A 669 15.41 16.56 -12.77
N VAL A 670 14.86 15.35 -12.91
CA VAL A 670 13.59 14.96 -12.30
C VAL A 670 13.75 14.79 -10.79
N PHE A 671 14.59 13.85 -10.37
CA PHE A 671 14.69 13.47 -8.97
C PHE A 671 15.55 14.44 -8.15
N GLY A 672 16.59 15.02 -8.75
CA GLY A 672 17.32 16.15 -8.16
C GLY A 672 16.41 17.36 -7.99
N GLY A 673 15.54 17.67 -8.97
CA GLY A 673 14.53 18.72 -8.87
C GLY A 673 13.58 18.51 -7.69
N MET A 674 13.09 17.30 -7.47
CA MET A 674 12.26 16.96 -6.29
C MET A 674 13.02 17.22 -4.98
N LEU A 675 14.30 16.79 -4.88
CA LEU A 675 15.12 17.01 -3.69
C LEU A 675 15.36 18.51 -3.41
N PHE A 676 15.64 19.30 -4.44
CA PHE A 676 15.80 20.77 -4.31
C PHE A 676 14.50 21.46 -3.92
N SER A 677 13.35 20.87 -4.23
CA SER A 677 12.02 21.32 -3.77
C SER A 677 11.66 20.83 -2.36
N GLY A 678 12.59 20.17 -1.65
CA GLY A 678 12.40 19.74 -0.26
C GLY A 678 11.81 18.35 -0.09
N ALA A 679 11.78 17.54 -1.15
CA ALA A 679 11.33 16.14 -1.07
C ALA A 679 12.22 15.32 -0.13
N THR A 680 11.59 14.48 0.69
CA THR A 680 12.25 13.49 1.54
C THR A 680 11.99 12.06 1.09
N SER A 681 11.14 11.92 0.08
CA SER A 681 10.74 10.74 -0.67
C SER A 681 10.33 11.17 -2.08
N TYR A 682 10.18 10.25 -3.03
CA TYR A 682 9.81 10.61 -4.40
C TYR A 682 8.32 10.67 -4.61
N TRP A 683 7.90 11.64 -5.41
CA TRP A 683 6.51 11.98 -5.69
C TRP A 683 5.89 11.06 -6.74
N GLU A 684 4.58 10.94 -6.70
CA GLU A 684 3.80 10.15 -7.65
C GLU A 684 3.99 10.62 -9.10
N THR A 685 3.98 11.95 -9.29
CA THR A 685 4.24 12.62 -10.58
C THR A 685 5.20 13.79 -10.38
N GLU A 686 5.73 14.37 -11.48
CA GLU A 686 6.56 15.58 -11.40
C GLU A 686 5.81 16.80 -10.88
N GLN A 687 4.46 16.81 -10.92
CA GLN A 687 3.62 17.87 -10.38
C GLN A 687 3.48 17.82 -8.85
N GLY A 688 3.83 16.67 -8.24
CA GLY A 688 3.77 16.48 -6.80
C GLY A 688 2.37 16.72 -6.24
N GLU A 689 2.30 17.54 -5.19
CA GLU A 689 1.05 17.81 -4.45
C GLU A 689 -0.06 18.45 -5.28
N ALA A 690 0.27 19.12 -6.39
CA ALA A 690 -0.70 19.81 -7.23
C ALA A 690 -1.50 18.89 -8.14
N ASP A 691 -1.04 17.65 -8.32
CA ASP A 691 -1.70 16.71 -9.20
C ASP A 691 -2.96 16.10 -8.54
N PHE A 692 -3.81 15.48 -9.36
CA PHE A 692 -5.06 14.81 -8.93
C PHE A 692 -6.01 15.71 -8.12
N GLY A 693 -6.05 17.01 -8.44
CA GLY A 693 -6.87 17.99 -7.72
C GLY A 693 -6.38 18.20 -6.29
N ASP A 694 -5.09 18.46 -6.16
CA ASP A 694 -4.36 18.66 -4.92
C ASP A 694 -4.23 17.40 -4.03
N ALA A 695 -4.29 16.21 -4.61
CA ALA A 695 -4.20 14.94 -3.91
C ALA A 695 -2.96 14.10 -4.27
N GLY A 696 -2.03 14.62 -5.07
CA GLY A 696 -0.81 13.90 -5.48
C GLY A 696 0.01 13.46 -4.27
N SER A 697 0.46 12.19 -4.25
CA SER A 697 1.28 11.68 -3.16
C SER A 697 2.72 12.17 -3.28
N LEU A 698 3.32 12.57 -2.15
CA LEU A 698 4.73 12.96 -2.05
C LEU A 698 5.65 11.79 -1.69
N CYS A 699 5.08 10.58 -1.54
CA CYS A 699 5.82 9.34 -1.37
C CYS A 699 5.18 8.22 -2.18
N HIS A 700 5.74 7.89 -3.34
CA HIS A 700 5.17 6.87 -4.21
C HIS A 700 6.24 5.88 -4.70
N GLY A 701 6.01 4.59 -4.48
CA GLY A 701 7.01 3.55 -4.69
C GLY A 701 7.50 3.41 -6.14
N TRP A 702 6.63 3.62 -7.14
CA TRP A 702 7.03 3.53 -8.55
C TRP A 702 8.02 4.60 -9.00
N ALA A 703 8.15 5.71 -8.26
CA ALA A 703 9.06 6.79 -8.59
C ALA A 703 10.55 6.50 -8.25
N ALA A 704 10.85 5.39 -7.56
CA ALA A 704 12.21 5.09 -7.13
C ALA A 704 13.11 4.50 -8.25
N VAL A 705 12.80 4.75 -9.52
CA VAL A 705 13.51 4.21 -10.70
C VAL A 705 14.99 4.55 -10.73
N ALA A 706 15.40 5.67 -10.13
CA ALA A 706 16.82 6.04 -10.04
C ALA A 706 17.65 4.96 -9.33
N CYS A 707 17.09 4.25 -8.34
CA CYS A 707 17.79 3.14 -7.68
C CYS A 707 18.14 2.05 -8.69
N TRP A 708 17.17 1.58 -9.48
CA TRP A 708 17.38 0.56 -10.50
C TRP A 708 18.40 0.97 -11.56
N PHE A 709 18.30 2.21 -12.06
CA PHE A 709 19.22 2.70 -13.09
C PHE A 709 20.65 2.81 -12.58
N LEU A 710 20.81 3.42 -11.40
CA LEU A 710 22.13 3.58 -10.75
C LEU A 710 22.74 2.25 -10.27
N ASP A 711 21.90 1.28 -9.92
CA ASP A 711 22.38 -0.08 -9.59
C ASP A 711 22.92 -0.81 -10.82
N ARG A 712 22.32 -0.59 -11.97
CA ARG A 712 22.63 -1.31 -13.21
C ARG A 712 23.68 -0.62 -14.07
N TYR A 713 23.69 0.71 -14.07
CA TYR A 713 24.49 1.52 -15.00
C TYR A 713 25.27 2.64 -14.30
N GLY A 714 25.22 2.75 -12.97
CA GLY A 714 25.74 3.91 -12.23
C GLY A 714 27.26 4.01 -12.10
N GLU A 715 28.05 3.09 -12.62
CA GLU A 715 29.53 3.15 -12.63
C GLU A 715 30.08 4.09 -13.70
#